data_e2a0858f1dfa9b49b5c3ee9a243c6e61
#
_entry.id   e2a0858f1dfa9b49b5c3ee9a243c6e61
#
_cell.length_a   1.000
_cell.length_b   1.000
_cell.length_c   1.000
_cell.angle_alpha   90.00
_cell.angle_beta   90.00
_cell.angle_gamma   90.00
#
_symmetry.space_group_name_H-M   'P 1'
#
loop_
_entity.id
_entity.type
_entity.pdbx_description
1 polymer ?
#
loop_
_entity_poly.entity_id
_entity_poly.type
_entity_poly.pdbx_seq_one_letter_code
_entity_poly.pdbx_strand_id
1 'polypeptide(L)'
;MKNIDKLIINSPYEEPQQYWEYIRDTREFILQEGRRPAGYVVATPQAQGFDDPGLFIEIDLVNKIRPRIKKWREQGYPGVTGITKRLLQHWQDPEERKDRRFFFCQLEAIETLIWLTEAPEADRTGIDIQSDGGDFSRWCTKMATGSGKTIVMSMLIAWQVLNKVVNSKDTRFSKNILVVAPGLTVRNRLSVLKIPFDKENYFEEFNIVPSGLMESLRQGKVKIINWHTLAWDSEERLAKKKTVDKRGVKSDEAYVRDVLGDMANATNLVVINDEAHHAWRVNPDFKGKKDDKELVAEATIWVGGLDKIHRSRGILQCFDLSATPFAPSGKQASEEALFPWIVSDFGLNDAIESGLVKTPRVVIRDDGSPSARDFRSKLYRIYTADVEGAKISDGLNQKVDETIPLPDLVKNAYILLGKDWKTVYDSWKNKIPFVPPVMITVANITYTSARIKYSFDHDSFLLSAVGLGELGNPEKTLQIDSSILNKVEKGAFGEFNGDETEQDIEEIKDVVEEENDEPTEKKKSKKDLALELRGKVNTVGRFGEAGEQIQNVISVGMLSEGWDAKTVTHIMGLRAFSSQLLCEQVVGRGLRRTEYETKKFIDPKTGKEIDLFEPEYVNIFGVPFTFLPHEETGEGPEPPPPKAKTEIKPDKEKAEHEISFPNVLRIDHIYKPQLTINLAKVKPLELDPYSSITEAELGAIIAGKPTNLSISGIDLVEIGVNTRMQTIIFKTASAIYNSEKKPDWKGSKETFLIQLIGIVEKIINSDKIRFKNPLFNQDEVRKRILLMLNMNKVIQHLWNEISAVNTTQLTPIFDKEHPIRSTTDIRTWWTSKPCENFSKSHINFVVYDSTWEFLEARKINDSKLVESFVKNDHLGFAIIYNYQGIVNRYFPDFIIKLKTGEHLILETKG
;
A
#
# COMPACT_ATOMS: atom_id res chain seq x y z
N MET A 1 -13.78 -20.72 -30.02
CA MET A 1 -13.07 -19.81 -29.08
C MET A 1 -11.59 -20.14 -29.18
N LYS A 2 -10.73 -19.13 -29.39
CA LYS A 2 -9.30 -19.36 -29.15
C LYS A 2 -9.11 -19.38 -27.64
N ASN A 3 -8.65 -20.51 -27.14
CA ASN A 3 -8.32 -20.66 -25.74
C ASN A 3 -7.15 -19.75 -25.38
N ILE A 4 -7.17 -19.17 -24.19
CA ILE A 4 -6.03 -18.47 -23.64
C ILE A 4 -5.02 -19.54 -23.22
N ASP A 5 -3.92 -19.64 -23.95
CA ASP A 5 -2.87 -20.65 -23.68
C ASP A 5 -2.08 -20.30 -22.41
N LYS A 6 -1.98 -19.01 -22.07
CA LYS A 6 -1.21 -18.52 -20.92
C LYS A 6 -1.82 -17.21 -20.39
N LEU A 7 -2.28 -17.23 -19.15
CA LEU A 7 -2.82 -16.03 -18.49
C LEU A 7 -1.75 -15.13 -17.88
N ILE A 8 -0.73 -15.70 -17.26
CA ILE A 8 0.37 -14.93 -16.65
C ILE A 8 1.29 -14.45 -17.76
N ILE A 9 1.16 -13.19 -18.13
CA ILE A 9 1.84 -12.56 -19.27
C ILE A 9 2.74 -11.38 -18.89
N ASN A 10 2.61 -10.86 -17.65
CA ASN A 10 3.36 -9.72 -17.17
C ASN A 10 4.22 -10.10 -15.95
N SER A 11 5.36 -9.44 -15.81
CA SER A 11 6.17 -9.50 -14.59
C SER A 11 5.43 -8.82 -13.42
N PRO A 12 5.42 -9.39 -12.21
CA PRO A 12 4.84 -8.75 -11.05
C PRO A 12 5.64 -7.51 -10.59
N TYR A 13 6.87 -7.36 -11.05
CA TYR A 13 7.81 -6.32 -10.63
C TYR A 13 7.92 -5.14 -11.58
N GLU A 14 7.35 -5.26 -12.77
CA GLU A 14 7.42 -4.25 -13.82
C GLU A 14 6.02 -3.77 -14.22
N GLU A 15 5.96 -2.58 -14.81
CA GLU A 15 4.71 -2.06 -15.36
C GLU A 15 4.15 -3.04 -16.41
N PRO A 16 2.87 -3.46 -16.30
CA PRO A 16 2.27 -4.36 -17.28
C PRO A 16 2.40 -3.82 -18.70
N GLN A 17 2.81 -4.71 -19.64
CA GLN A 17 3.06 -4.36 -21.04
C GLN A 17 2.02 -4.95 -21.99
N GLN A 18 1.20 -5.89 -21.51
CA GLN A 18 0.18 -6.58 -22.28
C GLN A 18 -1.04 -6.87 -21.40
N TYR A 19 -2.19 -7.04 -22.03
CA TYR A 19 -3.41 -7.46 -21.32
C TYR A 19 -4.38 -8.19 -22.24
N TRP A 20 -5.23 -9.05 -21.67
CA TRP A 20 -6.30 -9.73 -22.38
C TRP A 20 -7.56 -8.86 -22.42
N GLU A 21 -8.03 -8.52 -23.61
CA GLU A 21 -9.27 -7.78 -23.83
C GLU A 21 -10.35 -8.71 -24.39
N TYR A 22 -11.54 -8.67 -23.80
CA TYR A 22 -12.68 -9.41 -24.31
C TYR A 22 -13.39 -8.60 -25.38
N ILE A 23 -13.47 -9.15 -26.59
CA ILE A 23 -14.15 -8.53 -27.73
C ILE A 23 -15.57 -9.06 -27.82
N ARG A 24 -16.55 -8.18 -27.66
CA ARG A 24 -17.98 -8.52 -27.67
C ARG A 24 -18.46 -9.22 -28.95
N ASP A 25 -18.06 -8.69 -30.08
CA ASP A 25 -18.55 -9.11 -31.40
C ASP A 25 -18.09 -10.54 -31.73
N THR A 26 -16.86 -10.89 -31.40
CA THR A 26 -16.29 -12.21 -31.62
C THR A 26 -16.46 -13.16 -30.43
N ARG A 27 -16.78 -12.64 -29.25
CA ARG A 27 -16.81 -13.36 -27.97
C ARG A 27 -15.48 -14.05 -27.63
N GLU A 28 -14.38 -13.44 -27.99
CA GLU A 28 -13.03 -13.95 -27.77
C GLU A 28 -12.18 -12.98 -26.97
N PHE A 29 -11.18 -13.51 -26.23
CA PHE A 29 -10.14 -12.71 -25.63
C PHE A 29 -9.02 -12.50 -26.66
N ILE A 30 -8.62 -11.23 -26.84
CA ILE A 30 -7.51 -10.84 -27.71
C ILE A 30 -6.42 -10.20 -26.86
N LEU A 31 -5.17 -10.61 -27.10
CA LEU A 31 -4.02 -10.02 -26.43
C LEU A 31 -3.72 -8.65 -27.02
N GLN A 32 -3.79 -7.63 -26.19
CA GLN A 32 -3.49 -6.24 -26.52
C GLN A 32 -2.11 -5.84 -26.00
N GLU A 33 -1.41 -4.99 -26.75
CA GLU A 33 -0.14 -4.39 -26.34
C GLU A 33 -0.36 -3.14 -25.49
N GLY A 34 0.53 -2.90 -24.54
CA GLY A 34 0.47 -1.79 -23.61
C GLY A 34 -0.22 -2.15 -22.31
N ARG A 35 -0.40 -1.15 -21.47
CA ARG A 35 -1.05 -1.30 -20.18
C ARG A 35 -2.56 -1.16 -20.31
N ARG A 36 -3.32 -2.03 -19.65
CA ARG A 36 -4.79 -1.92 -19.56
C ARG A 36 -5.19 -0.54 -19.02
N PRO A 37 -6.10 0.19 -19.68
CA PRO A 37 -6.67 1.40 -19.11
C PRO A 37 -7.30 1.13 -17.73
N ALA A 38 -7.14 2.07 -16.80
CA ALA A 38 -7.83 1.97 -15.52
C ALA A 38 -9.33 2.10 -15.74
N GLY A 39 -10.09 1.17 -15.19
CA GLY A 39 -11.53 1.12 -15.41
C GLY A 39 -12.19 -0.05 -14.69
N TYR A 40 -13.49 -0.18 -14.89
CA TYR A 40 -14.31 -1.26 -14.34
C TYR A 40 -15.46 -1.60 -15.28
N VAL A 41 -15.99 -2.79 -15.11
CA VAL A 41 -17.08 -3.28 -15.94
C VAL A 41 -18.41 -3.21 -15.17
N VAL A 42 -19.41 -2.58 -15.76
CA VAL A 42 -20.77 -2.51 -15.24
C VAL A 42 -21.66 -3.45 -16.05
N ALA A 43 -22.45 -4.30 -15.37
CA ALA A 43 -23.42 -5.13 -16.02
C ALA A 43 -24.51 -4.26 -16.71
N THR A 44 -24.83 -4.53 -17.95
CA THR A 44 -25.91 -3.80 -18.62
C THR A 44 -27.28 -4.21 -18.05
N PRO A 45 -28.27 -3.30 -17.94
CA PRO A 45 -29.60 -3.63 -17.45
C PRO A 45 -30.31 -4.72 -18.26
N GLN A 46 -29.85 -4.97 -19.48
CA GLN A 46 -30.35 -5.98 -20.40
C GLN A 46 -29.57 -7.30 -20.33
N ALA A 47 -28.49 -7.35 -19.52
CA ALA A 47 -27.67 -8.53 -19.32
C ALA A 47 -28.48 -9.62 -18.58
N GLN A 48 -29.28 -10.38 -19.31
CA GLN A 48 -30.01 -11.55 -18.79
C GLN A 48 -29.17 -12.84 -18.86
N GLY A 49 -27.95 -12.77 -19.38
CA GLY A 49 -27.07 -13.92 -19.59
C GLY A 49 -25.68 -13.73 -19.05
N PHE A 50 -25.09 -14.83 -18.61
CA PHE A 50 -23.69 -14.93 -18.16
C PHE A 50 -22.66 -14.53 -19.23
N ASP A 51 -23.10 -14.34 -20.48
CA ASP A 51 -22.24 -14.04 -21.64
C ASP A 51 -22.18 -12.55 -21.99
N ASP A 52 -22.85 -11.67 -21.21
CA ASP A 52 -22.71 -10.23 -21.43
C ASP A 52 -21.49 -9.71 -20.67
N PRO A 53 -20.46 -9.24 -21.37
CA PRO A 53 -19.23 -8.73 -20.76
C PRO A 53 -19.42 -7.39 -20.01
N GLY A 54 -20.64 -6.84 -20.00
CA GLY A 54 -20.92 -5.54 -19.42
C GLY A 54 -20.35 -4.37 -20.26
N LEU A 55 -20.43 -3.16 -19.73
CA LEU A 55 -19.85 -1.95 -20.30
C LEU A 55 -18.59 -1.57 -19.52
N PHE A 56 -17.45 -1.46 -20.20
CA PHE A 56 -16.24 -0.95 -19.60
C PHE A 56 -16.31 0.58 -19.43
N ILE A 57 -16.10 1.06 -18.21
CA ILE A 57 -16.07 2.48 -17.87
C ILE A 57 -14.67 2.83 -17.38
N GLU A 58 -14.05 3.80 -18.05
CA GLU A 58 -12.71 4.26 -17.67
C GLU A 58 -12.71 5.11 -16.40
N ILE A 59 -11.63 5.02 -15.63
CA ILE A 59 -11.32 5.92 -14.51
C ILE A 59 -10.36 6.99 -15.02
N ASP A 60 -10.91 8.01 -15.66
CA ASP A 60 -10.15 9.08 -16.33
C ASP A 60 -9.07 9.70 -15.47
N LEU A 61 -9.34 9.90 -14.17
CA LEU A 61 -8.39 10.49 -13.23
C LEU A 61 -7.12 9.65 -13.13
N VAL A 62 -7.23 8.34 -12.96
CA VAL A 62 -6.09 7.43 -12.88
C VAL A 62 -5.34 7.39 -14.21
N ASN A 63 -6.06 7.35 -15.34
CA ASN A 63 -5.45 7.34 -16.67
C ASN A 63 -4.67 8.64 -16.97
N LYS A 64 -5.06 9.78 -16.36
CA LYS A 64 -4.30 11.04 -16.43
C LYS A 64 -3.08 11.06 -15.49
N ILE A 65 -3.16 10.41 -14.34
CA ILE A 65 -2.10 10.38 -13.32
C ILE A 65 -0.94 9.45 -13.75
N ARG A 66 -1.24 8.24 -14.22
CA ARG A 66 -0.24 7.21 -14.58
C ARG A 66 0.94 7.70 -15.43
N PRO A 67 0.74 8.38 -16.58
CA PRO A 67 1.85 8.84 -17.43
C PRO A 67 2.69 9.93 -16.75
N ARG A 68 2.09 10.72 -15.86
CA ARG A 68 2.81 11.76 -15.12
C ARG A 68 3.70 11.16 -14.04
N ILE A 69 3.23 10.14 -13.34
CA ILE A 69 4.04 9.42 -12.34
C ILE A 69 5.19 8.69 -13.04
N LYS A 70 4.94 8.05 -14.18
CA LYS A 70 5.99 7.41 -14.98
C LYS A 70 7.10 8.39 -15.33
N LYS A 71 6.74 9.54 -15.88
CA LYS A 71 7.70 10.62 -16.19
C LYS A 71 8.42 11.13 -14.95
N TRP A 72 7.71 11.33 -13.84
CA TRP A 72 8.28 11.79 -12.58
C TRP A 72 9.29 10.76 -11.99
N ARG A 73 9.00 9.47 -12.09
CA ARG A 73 9.91 8.37 -11.72
C ARG A 73 11.16 8.39 -12.59
N GLU A 74 11.03 8.50 -13.92
CA GLU A 74 12.14 8.59 -14.87
C GLU A 74 13.04 9.81 -14.62
N GLN A 75 12.49 10.90 -14.10
CA GLN A 75 13.22 12.10 -13.71
C GLN A 75 13.90 12.01 -12.32
N GLY A 76 13.79 10.89 -11.63
CA GLY A 76 14.40 10.67 -10.31
C GLY A 76 13.68 11.38 -9.15
N TYR A 77 12.35 11.50 -9.26
CA TYR A 77 11.46 11.99 -8.19
C TYR A 77 11.70 13.46 -7.79
N PRO A 78 11.60 14.42 -8.68
CA PRO A 78 11.79 15.82 -8.33
C PRO A 78 10.75 16.29 -7.30
N GLY A 79 11.17 17.15 -6.37
CA GLY A 79 10.31 17.78 -5.36
C GLY A 79 10.14 17.02 -4.06
N VAL A 80 10.56 15.75 -3.97
CA VAL A 80 10.43 14.98 -2.74
C VAL A 80 11.45 15.38 -1.67
N THR A 81 11.10 15.17 -0.42
CA THR A 81 12.04 15.34 0.71
C THR A 81 13.19 14.34 0.64
N GLY A 82 14.28 14.62 1.34
CA GLY A 82 15.41 13.69 1.43
C GLY A 82 15.04 12.33 2.04
N ILE A 83 14.11 12.31 3.00
CA ILE A 83 13.58 11.06 3.60
C ILE A 83 12.77 10.28 2.57
N THR A 84 11.85 10.95 1.88
CA THR A 84 11.04 10.30 0.85
C THR A 84 11.91 9.74 -0.27
N LYS A 85 12.91 10.48 -0.72
CA LYS A 85 13.88 10.01 -1.73
C LYS A 85 14.61 8.77 -1.24
N ARG A 86 15.05 8.75 0.02
CA ARG A 86 15.71 7.60 0.63
C ARG A 86 14.80 6.38 0.70
N LEU A 87 13.53 6.56 1.06
CA LEU A 87 12.54 5.49 1.10
C LEU A 87 12.28 4.93 -0.30
N LEU A 88 12.05 5.80 -1.30
CA LEU A 88 11.82 5.37 -2.69
C LEU A 88 13.01 4.60 -3.25
N GLN A 89 14.24 5.04 -2.98
CA GLN A 89 15.45 4.31 -3.35
C GLN A 89 15.51 2.93 -2.66
N HIS A 90 15.26 2.88 -1.34
CA HIS A 90 15.25 1.65 -0.57
C HIS A 90 14.20 0.65 -1.07
N TRP A 91 13.03 1.11 -1.48
CA TRP A 91 11.95 0.24 -1.95
C TRP A 91 12.19 -0.33 -3.35
N GLN A 92 13.04 0.31 -4.16
CA GLN A 92 13.29 -0.06 -5.55
C GLN A 92 14.67 -0.66 -5.79
N ASP A 93 15.58 -0.54 -4.83
CA ASP A 93 16.96 -1.01 -4.98
C ASP A 93 16.99 -2.54 -5.05
N PRO A 94 17.42 -3.13 -6.18
CA PRO A 94 17.47 -4.59 -6.34
C PRO A 94 18.40 -5.27 -5.34
N GLU A 95 19.48 -4.58 -4.91
CA GLU A 95 20.44 -5.12 -3.98
C GLU A 95 19.91 -5.15 -2.53
N GLU A 96 19.22 -4.09 -2.11
CA GLU A 96 18.51 -4.06 -0.82
C GLU A 96 17.30 -5.00 -0.78
N ARG A 97 16.82 -5.47 -1.95
CA ARG A 97 15.57 -6.21 -2.16
C ARG A 97 15.74 -7.58 -2.79
N LYS A 98 16.94 -8.17 -2.75
CA LYS A 98 17.19 -9.51 -3.33
C LYS A 98 16.16 -10.53 -2.89
N ASP A 99 15.81 -10.54 -1.60
CA ASP A 99 14.94 -11.54 -1.01
C ASP A 99 13.45 -11.21 -1.07
N ARG A 100 13.09 -9.92 -1.10
CA ARG A 100 11.71 -9.46 -1.02
C ARG A 100 11.50 -8.19 -1.83
N ARG A 101 11.49 -8.32 -3.14
CA ARG A 101 11.12 -7.24 -4.04
C ARG A 101 9.65 -6.87 -3.83
N PHE A 102 9.36 -5.57 -3.87
CA PHE A 102 7.99 -5.10 -3.91
C PHE A 102 7.41 -5.25 -5.30
N PHE A 103 6.14 -5.57 -5.35
CA PHE A 103 5.43 -5.66 -6.62
C PHE A 103 5.21 -4.27 -7.21
N PHE A 104 5.13 -4.21 -8.52
CA PHE A 104 4.88 -2.95 -9.23
C PHE A 104 3.65 -2.22 -8.71
N CYS A 105 2.54 -2.92 -8.47
CA CYS A 105 1.31 -2.33 -7.95
C CYS A 105 1.46 -1.69 -6.56
N GLN A 106 2.34 -2.23 -5.71
CA GLN A 106 2.62 -1.66 -4.39
C GLN A 106 3.43 -0.38 -4.50
N LEU A 107 4.46 -0.40 -5.35
CA LEU A 107 5.29 0.78 -5.62
C LEU A 107 4.48 1.88 -6.29
N GLU A 108 3.69 1.57 -7.31
CA GLU A 108 2.85 2.56 -7.98
C GLU A 108 1.83 3.18 -7.04
N ALA A 109 1.21 2.38 -6.17
CA ALA A 109 0.24 2.86 -5.20
C ALA A 109 0.85 3.91 -4.27
N ILE A 110 2.01 3.60 -3.65
CA ILE A 110 2.66 4.56 -2.74
C ILE A 110 3.28 5.74 -3.49
N GLU A 111 3.85 5.54 -4.67
CA GLU A 111 4.38 6.60 -5.52
C GLU A 111 3.28 7.60 -5.92
N THR A 112 2.07 7.12 -6.21
CA THR A 112 0.92 7.98 -6.52
C THR A 112 0.61 8.91 -5.36
N LEU A 113 0.55 8.39 -4.14
CA LEU A 113 0.25 9.19 -2.95
C LEU A 113 1.38 10.18 -2.63
N ILE A 114 2.63 9.78 -2.81
CA ILE A 114 3.80 10.65 -2.67
C ILE A 114 3.78 11.75 -3.72
N TRP A 115 3.55 11.40 -4.98
CA TRP A 115 3.48 12.37 -6.08
C TRP A 115 2.40 13.43 -5.85
N LEU A 116 1.21 13.02 -5.44
CA LEU A 116 0.12 13.95 -5.12
C LEU A 116 0.46 14.90 -3.97
N THR A 117 1.33 14.49 -3.05
CA THR A 117 1.71 15.29 -1.86
C THR A 117 2.95 16.14 -2.11
N GLU A 118 3.98 15.60 -2.76
CA GLU A 118 5.32 16.20 -2.78
C GLU A 118 5.78 16.68 -4.16
N ALA A 119 5.20 16.19 -5.26
CA ALA A 119 5.61 16.64 -6.59
C ALA A 119 5.39 18.15 -6.79
N PRO A 120 6.18 18.80 -7.63
CA PRO A 120 5.99 20.22 -7.97
C PRO A 120 4.55 20.50 -8.42
N GLU A 121 4.01 21.65 -8.03
CA GLU A 121 2.64 22.04 -8.35
C GLU A 121 2.39 22.06 -9.87
N ALA A 122 3.40 22.47 -10.64
CA ALA A 122 3.34 22.47 -12.10
C ALA A 122 3.07 21.07 -12.68
N ASP A 123 3.62 20.00 -12.08
CA ASP A 123 3.42 18.63 -12.54
C ASP A 123 2.03 18.10 -12.22
N ARG A 124 1.38 18.66 -11.19
CA ARG A 124 0.03 18.30 -10.74
C ARG A 124 -1.08 19.16 -11.37
N THR A 125 -0.74 20.16 -12.18
CA THR A 125 -1.71 21.05 -12.84
C THR A 125 -2.73 20.25 -13.65
N GLY A 126 -4.03 20.52 -13.44
CA GLY A 126 -5.14 19.84 -14.15
C GLY A 126 -5.46 18.45 -13.60
N ILE A 127 -4.93 18.08 -12.44
CA ILE A 127 -5.40 16.94 -11.65
C ILE A 127 -6.36 17.48 -10.60
N ASP A 128 -7.64 17.18 -10.79
CA ASP A 128 -8.71 17.56 -9.87
C ASP A 128 -9.31 16.29 -9.26
N ILE A 129 -9.20 16.15 -7.94
CA ILE A 129 -9.70 15.01 -7.19
C ILE A 129 -10.99 15.44 -6.51
N GLN A 130 -12.09 14.82 -6.91
CA GLN A 130 -13.39 15.14 -6.34
C GLN A 130 -13.46 14.76 -4.86
N SER A 131 -14.10 15.63 -4.06
CA SER A 131 -14.36 15.37 -2.65
C SER A 131 -15.54 14.40 -2.48
N ASP A 132 -15.54 13.67 -1.35
CA ASP A 132 -16.71 12.90 -0.89
C ASP A 132 -17.84 13.79 -0.32
N GLY A 133 -17.67 15.13 -0.34
CA GLY A 133 -18.59 16.11 0.24
C GLY A 133 -18.33 16.43 1.70
N GLY A 134 -17.24 15.91 2.30
CA GLY A 134 -16.84 16.21 3.67
C GLY A 134 -15.74 17.28 3.78
N ASP A 135 -15.37 17.58 5.03
CA ASP A 135 -14.44 18.66 5.37
C ASP A 135 -12.95 18.27 5.26
N PHE A 136 -12.62 16.99 5.06
CA PHE A 136 -11.26 16.52 4.91
C PHE A 136 -11.04 15.80 3.58
N SER A 137 -9.82 15.87 3.07
CA SER A 137 -9.44 15.25 1.79
C SER A 137 -9.35 13.72 1.92
N ARG A 138 -9.83 13.02 0.89
CA ARG A 138 -9.76 11.57 0.77
C ARG A 138 -9.13 11.18 -0.58
N TRP A 139 -8.22 10.21 -0.54
CA TRP A 139 -7.62 9.61 -1.74
C TRP A 139 -7.73 8.10 -1.65
N CYS A 140 -8.25 7.50 -2.71
CA CYS A 140 -8.48 6.07 -2.73
C CYS A 140 -7.49 5.35 -3.65
N THR A 141 -6.87 4.31 -3.12
CA THR A 141 -6.04 3.37 -3.87
C THR A 141 -6.82 2.08 -4.06
N LYS A 142 -7.22 1.80 -5.31
CA LYS A 142 -7.89 0.55 -5.68
C LYS A 142 -6.84 -0.50 -5.97
N MET A 143 -6.82 -1.57 -5.18
CA MET A 143 -5.88 -2.68 -5.29
C MET A 143 -6.61 -4.01 -5.12
N ALA A 144 -6.41 -4.94 -6.04
CA ALA A 144 -6.99 -6.27 -5.99
C ALA A 144 -6.70 -6.99 -4.66
N THR A 145 -7.59 -7.87 -4.25
CA THR A 145 -7.35 -8.74 -3.10
C THR A 145 -6.11 -9.61 -3.37
N GLY A 146 -5.21 -9.72 -2.40
CA GLY A 146 -3.95 -10.47 -2.55
C GLY A 146 -2.77 -9.70 -3.12
N SER A 147 -2.95 -8.46 -3.60
CA SER A 147 -1.86 -7.62 -4.14
C SER A 147 -0.99 -6.92 -3.09
N GLY A 148 -1.32 -7.07 -1.78
CA GLY A 148 -0.50 -6.55 -0.68
C GLY A 148 -0.88 -5.17 -0.16
N LYS A 149 -2.18 -4.84 -0.07
CA LYS A 149 -2.67 -3.58 0.53
C LYS A 149 -2.01 -3.24 1.87
N THR A 150 -1.84 -4.23 2.76
CA THR A 150 -1.22 -4.03 4.07
C THR A 150 0.25 -3.61 4.00
N ILE A 151 0.98 -4.07 2.97
CA ILE A 151 2.36 -3.62 2.71
C ILE A 151 2.35 -2.14 2.30
N VAL A 152 1.43 -1.75 1.42
CA VAL A 152 1.29 -0.33 1.04
C VAL A 152 0.94 0.54 2.24
N MET A 153 0.08 0.06 3.17
CA MET A 153 -0.20 0.77 4.42
C MET A 153 1.06 0.94 5.27
N SER A 154 1.92 -0.09 5.38
CA SER A 154 3.17 0.03 6.13
C SER A 154 4.15 1.02 5.49
N MET A 155 4.22 1.06 4.14
CA MET A 155 5.00 2.06 3.41
C MET A 155 4.46 3.47 3.63
N LEU A 156 3.14 3.63 3.59
CA LEU A 156 2.44 4.90 3.85
C LEU A 156 2.71 5.41 5.27
N ILE A 157 2.60 4.54 6.28
CA ILE A 157 2.92 4.88 7.68
C ILE A 157 4.39 5.29 7.80
N ALA A 158 5.31 4.53 7.25
CA ALA A 158 6.73 4.84 7.28
C ALA A 158 7.04 6.20 6.63
N TRP A 159 6.47 6.46 5.46
CA TRP A 159 6.62 7.72 4.74
C TRP A 159 6.12 8.91 5.58
N GLN A 160 4.92 8.83 6.15
CA GLN A 160 4.31 9.89 6.95
C GLN A 160 5.09 10.16 8.24
N VAL A 161 5.37 9.10 9.00
CA VAL A 161 6.02 9.22 10.32
C VAL A 161 7.45 9.72 10.17
N LEU A 162 8.26 9.13 9.29
CA LEU A 162 9.67 9.48 9.15
C LEU A 162 9.85 10.92 8.66
N ASN A 163 9.05 11.36 7.70
CA ASN A 163 9.12 12.76 7.26
C ASN A 163 8.77 13.72 8.39
N LYS A 164 7.71 13.42 9.16
CA LYS A 164 7.30 14.29 10.28
C LYS A 164 8.30 14.32 11.41
N VAL A 165 8.94 13.20 11.73
CA VAL A 165 9.93 13.11 12.81
C VAL A 165 11.20 13.88 12.44
N VAL A 166 11.69 13.72 11.20
CA VAL A 166 12.90 14.41 10.73
C VAL A 166 12.66 15.89 10.50
N ASN A 167 11.50 16.27 9.99
CA ASN A 167 11.12 17.65 9.75
C ASN A 167 9.79 17.98 10.46
N SER A 168 9.89 18.28 11.75
CA SER A 168 8.73 18.54 12.61
C SER A 168 7.87 19.73 12.16
N LYS A 169 8.44 20.68 11.40
CA LYS A 169 7.75 21.87 10.87
C LYS A 169 6.99 21.60 9.58
N ASP A 170 7.26 20.51 8.90
CA ASP A 170 6.55 20.20 7.65
C ASP A 170 5.11 19.79 7.96
N THR A 171 4.17 20.60 7.46
CA THR A 171 2.73 20.42 7.71
C THR A 171 2.09 19.38 6.82
N ARG A 172 2.79 18.87 5.79
CA ARG A 172 2.29 17.85 4.87
C ARG A 172 2.23 16.45 5.50
N PHE A 173 2.92 16.23 6.62
CA PHE A 173 3.09 14.93 7.24
C PHE A 173 2.60 14.88 8.68
N SER A 174 2.24 13.67 9.13
CA SER A 174 1.88 13.39 10.52
C SER A 174 2.60 12.16 11.04
N LYS A 175 2.90 12.15 12.34
CA LYS A 175 3.39 10.96 13.05
C LYS A 175 2.29 10.22 13.81
N ASN A 176 1.06 10.71 13.75
CA ASN A 176 -0.09 10.17 14.45
C ASN A 176 -1.05 9.56 13.40
N ILE A 177 -1.13 8.26 13.37
CA ILE A 177 -1.86 7.52 12.34
C ILE A 177 -3.02 6.77 13.00
N LEU A 178 -4.21 6.94 12.47
CA LEU A 178 -5.40 6.18 12.83
C LEU A 178 -5.75 5.23 11.68
N VAL A 179 -5.73 3.93 11.96
CA VAL A 179 -6.14 2.90 10.99
C VAL A 179 -7.52 2.41 11.41
N VAL A 180 -8.48 2.44 10.49
CA VAL A 180 -9.84 1.97 10.73
C VAL A 180 -10.10 0.74 9.86
N ALA A 181 -10.59 -0.32 10.49
CA ALA A 181 -10.87 -1.61 9.87
C ALA A 181 -12.35 -1.96 9.91
N PRO A 182 -12.88 -2.76 8.97
CA PRO A 182 -14.30 -3.13 8.94
C PRO A 182 -14.71 -4.06 10.08
N GLY A 183 -13.82 -4.87 10.61
CA GLY A 183 -14.15 -5.83 11.66
C GLY A 183 -12.97 -6.18 12.56
N LEU A 184 -13.24 -6.95 13.63
CA LEU A 184 -12.22 -7.36 14.60
C LEU A 184 -11.17 -8.29 13.97
N THR A 185 -11.56 -9.14 13.06
CA THR A 185 -10.64 -10.05 12.33
C THR A 185 -9.62 -9.25 11.54
N VAL A 186 -10.09 -8.27 10.77
CA VAL A 186 -9.21 -7.38 10.00
C VAL A 186 -8.34 -6.55 10.92
N ARG A 187 -8.93 -5.95 11.98
CA ARG A 187 -8.18 -5.19 12.99
C ARG A 187 -7.03 -6.00 13.61
N ASN A 188 -7.30 -7.25 13.99
CA ASN A 188 -6.28 -8.10 14.60
C ASN A 188 -5.16 -8.45 13.59
N ARG A 189 -5.51 -8.69 12.33
CA ARG A 189 -4.52 -8.90 11.26
C ARG A 189 -3.68 -7.66 11.00
N LEU A 190 -4.26 -6.47 11.11
CA LEU A 190 -3.54 -5.20 10.94
C LEU A 190 -2.63 -4.86 12.13
N SER A 191 -2.63 -5.65 13.23
CA SER A 191 -1.74 -5.43 14.37
C SER A 191 -0.26 -5.37 13.99
N VAL A 192 0.12 -5.99 12.88
CA VAL A 192 1.46 -5.92 12.26
C VAL A 192 1.90 -4.50 11.88
N LEU A 193 0.97 -3.53 11.85
CA LEU A 193 1.22 -2.11 11.57
C LEU A 193 1.36 -1.24 12.82
N LYS A 194 1.21 -1.79 14.03
CA LYS A 194 1.27 -1.02 15.27
C LYS A 194 2.62 -0.39 15.52
N ILE A 195 2.60 0.82 16.09
CA ILE A 195 3.73 1.48 16.72
C ILE A 195 3.26 1.92 18.12
N PRO A 196 3.88 1.47 19.21
CA PRO A 196 5.07 0.61 19.29
C PRO A 196 4.84 -0.79 18.75
N PHE A 197 5.93 -1.43 18.28
CA PHE A 197 5.88 -2.72 17.58
C PHE A 197 5.47 -3.87 18.49
N ASP A 198 4.60 -4.72 17.96
CA ASP A 198 4.39 -6.08 18.46
C ASP A 198 5.54 -7.01 17.97
N LYS A 199 5.58 -8.26 18.46
CA LYS A 199 6.62 -9.23 18.07
C LYS A 199 6.72 -9.47 16.57
N GLU A 200 5.58 -9.51 15.88
CA GLU A 200 5.50 -9.62 14.43
C GLU A 200 5.06 -8.27 13.87
N ASN A 201 5.87 -7.66 13.04
CA ASN A 201 5.53 -6.40 12.39
C ASN A 201 6.07 -6.35 10.96
N TYR A 202 5.34 -5.69 10.09
CA TYR A 202 5.68 -5.61 8.66
C TYR A 202 6.86 -4.68 8.37
N PHE A 203 7.13 -3.73 9.24
CA PHE A 203 8.26 -2.81 9.02
C PHE A 203 9.60 -3.56 9.03
N GLU A 204 9.70 -4.59 9.84
CA GLU A 204 10.86 -5.47 9.93
C GLU A 204 10.75 -6.66 8.98
N GLU A 205 9.60 -7.35 8.98
CA GLU A 205 9.39 -8.54 8.15
C GLU A 205 9.63 -8.26 6.66
N PHE A 206 9.13 -7.11 6.15
CA PHE A 206 9.28 -6.72 4.76
C PHE A 206 10.38 -5.68 4.54
N ASN A 207 11.21 -5.40 5.55
CA ASN A 207 12.27 -4.40 5.47
C ASN A 207 11.76 -3.09 4.84
N ILE A 208 10.62 -2.58 5.36
CA ILE A 208 9.96 -1.37 4.84
C ILE A 208 10.81 -0.13 5.06
N VAL A 209 11.53 -0.10 6.19
CA VAL A 209 12.30 1.06 6.62
C VAL A 209 13.77 0.70 6.67
N PRO A 210 14.65 1.50 6.06
CA PRO A 210 16.08 1.33 6.24
C PRO A 210 16.42 1.24 7.73
N SER A 211 17.29 0.32 8.08
CA SER A 211 17.63 0.01 9.49
C SER A 211 18.01 1.24 10.31
N GLY A 212 18.72 2.19 9.71
CA GLY A 212 19.12 3.45 10.36
C GLY A 212 17.98 4.43 10.64
N LEU A 213 16.77 4.20 10.11
CA LEU A 213 15.59 5.04 10.32
C LEU A 213 14.55 4.41 11.27
N MET A 214 14.78 3.19 11.75
CA MET A 214 13.82 2.48 12.58
C MET A 214 13.55 3.16 13.92
N GLU A 215 14.56 3.74 14.56
CA GLU A 215 14.36 4.49 15.81
C GLU A 215 13.52 5.76 15.59
N SER A 216 13.66 6.40 14.43
CA SER A 216 12.79 7.51 14.05
C SER A 216 11.35 7.05 13.83
N LEU A 217 11.15 5.87 13.23
CA LEU A 217 9.82 5.30 13.04
C LEU A 217 9.13 5.03 14.39
N ARG A 218 9.84 4.58 15.40
CA ARG A 218 9.33 4.31 16.76
C ARG A 218 8.75 5.53 17.47
N GLN A 219 9.10 6.74 17.02
CA GLN A 219 8.50 7.98 17.53
C GLN A 219 7.09 8.25 16.99
N GLY A 220 6.65 7.47 16.01
CA GLY A 220 5.30 7.48 15.52
C GLY A 220 4.31 6.84 16.48
N LYS A 221 3.03 7.11 16.28
CA LYS A 221 1.92 6.46 16.97
C LYS A 221 0.93 5.94 15.95
N VAL A 222 0.67 4.65 15.98
CA VAL A 222 -0.34 4.00 15.13
C VAL A 222 -1.39 3.35 16.00
N LYS A 223 -2.61 3.83 15.89
CA LYS A 223 -3.78 3.26 16.56
C LYS A 223 -4.65 2.56 15.53
N ILE A 224 -5.01 1.32 15.82
CA ILE A 224 -5.85 0.49 14.95
C ILE A 224 -7.15 0.22 15.66
N ILE A 225 -8.25 0.62 15.05
CA ILE A 225 -9.61 0.43 15.57
C ILE A 225 -10.48 -0.26 14.50
N ASN A 226 -11.59 -0.83 14.92
CA ASN A 226 -12.68 -1.17 14.01
C ASN A 226 -13.75 -0.07 14.04
N TRP A 227 -14.58 -0.01 13.01
CA TRP A 227 -15.59 1.05 12.87
C TRP A 227 -16.60 1.10 14.04
N HIS A 228 -16.87 -0.01 14.72
CA HIS A 228 -17.75 -0.03 15.90
C HIS A 228 -17.23 0.87 17.02
N THR A 229 -15.92 1.05 17.13
CA THR A 229 -15.31 1.99 18.09
C THR A 229 -15.71 3.44 17.81
N LEU A 230 -16.09 3.75 16.56
CA LEU A 230 -16.59 5.05 16.14
C LEU A 230 -18.08 5.26 16.41
N ALA A 231 -18.79 4.24 16.92
CA ALA A 231 -20.19 4.39 17.30
C ALA A 231 -20.34 5.35 18.48
N TRP A 232 -21.37 6.17 18.43
CA TRP A 232 -21.73 7.09 19.52
C TRP A 232 -23.18 6.89 19.93
N ASP A 233 -23.46 7.14 21.18
CA ASP A 233 -24.82 7.11 21.70
C ASP A 233 -25.58 8.37 21.24
N SER A 234 -26.64 8.21 20.45
CA SER A 234 -27.58 9.29 20.18
C SER A 234 -28.54 9.47 21.39
N GLU A 235 -29.17 10.67 21.49
CA GLU A 235 -30.17 10.93 22.54
C GLU A 235 -31.32 9.91 22.52
N GLU A 236 -31.73 9.47 21.31
CA GLU A 236 -32.76 8.46 21.13
C GLU A 236 -32.34 7.06 21.63
N ARG A 237 -31.06 6.68 21.43
CA ARG A 237 -30.49 5.43 21.97
C ARG A 237 -30.35 5.47 23.47
N LEU A 238 -29.90 6.62 24.04
CA LEU A 238 -29.79 6.82 25.50
C LEU A 238 -31.18 6.76 26.16
N ALA A 239 -32.20 7.30 25.51
CA ALA A 239 -33.59 7.24 26.03
C ALA A 239 -34.14 5.80 26.07
N LYS A 240 -33.65 4.88 25.27
CA LYS A 240 -34.04 3.46 25.25
C LYS A 240 -33.25 2.58 26.23
N LYS A 241 -32.10 3.04 26.73
CA LYS A 241 -31.28 2.26 27.67
C LYS A 241 -31.91 2.24 29.07
N LYS A 242 -32.16 1.07 29.65
CA LYS A 242 -32.73 0.88 30.99
C LYS A 242 -31.78 1.32 32.14
N THR A 243 -30.48 1.38 31.87
CA THR A 243 -29.45 1.88 32.79
C THR A 243 -28.88 3.19 32.25
N VAL A 244 -29.46 4.31 32.68
CA VAL A 244 -29.05 5.64 32.19
C VAL A 244 -27.88 6.13 33.02
N ASP A 245 -26.73 6.34 32.36
CA ASP A 245 -25.73 7.27 32.91
C ASP A 245 -26.37 8.68 32.88
N LYS A 246 -26.66 9.25 34.03
CA LYS A 246 -27.37 10.53 34.19
C LYS A 246 -26.58 11.73 33.61
N ARG A 247 -25.41 11.50 33.07
CA ARG A 247 -24.51 12.54 32.52
C ARG A 247 -24.87 13.00 31.08
N GLY A 248 -25.86 12.36 30.44
CA GLY A 248 -26.29 12.74 29.10
C GLY A 248 -25.34 12.27 27.99
N VAL A 249 -25.53 12.81 26.75
CA VAL A 249 -24.69 12.52 25.58
C VAL A 249 -23.30 13.08 25.81
N LYS A 250 -22.27 12.26 25.51
CA LYS A 250 -20.87 12.71 25.54
C LYS A 250 -20.65 13.86 24.55
N SER A 251 -19.93 14.91 24.99
CA SER A 251 -19.46 15.92 24.02
C SER A 251 -18.55 15.29 22.97
N ASP A 252 -18.45 15.92 21.79
CA ASP A 252 -17.54 15.45 20.72
C ASP A 252 -16.09 15.34 21.24
N GLU A 253 -15.65 16.24 22.12
CA GLU A 253 -14.32 16.18 22.75
C GLU A 253 -14.14 14.94 23.65
N ALA A 254 -15.13 14.63 24.49
CA ALA A 254 -15.08 13.44 25.36
C ALA A 254 -15.13 12.16 24.53
N TYR A 255 -15.94 12.14 23.47
CA TYR A 255 -16.00 11.04 22.52
C TYR A 255 -14.65 10.82 21.85
N VAL A 256 -14.03 11.88 21.32
CA VAL A 256 -12.74 11.79 20.62
C VAL A 256 -11.63 11.31 21.56
N ARG A 257 -11.62 11.74 22.81
CA ARG A 257 -10.68 11.24 23.83
C ARG A 257 -10.83 9.74 24.06
N ASP A 258 -12.05 9.25 24.16
CA ASP A 258 -12.32 7.82 24.36
C ASP A 258 -11.86 7.01 23.14
N VAL A 259 -12.18 7.45 21.93
CA VAL A 259 -11.80 6.77 20.67
C VAL A 259 -10.29 6.76 20.49
N LEU A 260 -9.64 7.92 20.69
CA LEU A 260 -8.19 8.04 20.43
C LEU A 260 -7.32 7.54 21.60
N GLY A 261 -7.82 7.48 22.84
CA GLY A 261 -7.10 6.96 24.00
C GLY A 261 -5.73 7.62 24.20
N ASP A 262 -4.66 6.89 24.03
CA ASP A 262 -3.26 7.36 24.12
C ASP A 262 -2.89 8.44 23.10
N MET A 263 -3.67 8.56 22.03
CA MET A 263 -3.55 9.62 21.02
C MET A 263 -4.55 10.77 21.22
N ALA A 264 -5.23 10.85 22.39
CA ALA A 264 -6.28 11.82 22.66
C ALA A 264 -5.88 13.29 22.44
N ASN A 265 -4.62 13.62 22.63
CA ASN A 265 -4.08 14.97 22.44
C ASN A 265 -3.36 15.15 21.09
N ALA A 266 -3.39 14.15 20.21
CA ALA A 266 -2.78 14.24 18.89
C ALA A 266 -3.60 15.17 17.98
N THR A 267 -2.92 15.95 17.16
CA THR A 267 -3.52 16.83 16.17
C THR A 267 -3.03 16.49 14.76
N ASN A 268 -3.77 16.90 13.75
CA ASN A 268 -3.45 16.65 12.35
C ASN A 268 -3.17 15.17 12.07
N LEU A 269 -4.17 14.34 12.37
CA LEU A 269 -4.10 12.90 12.19
C LEU A 269 -4.06 12.54 10.71
N VAL A 270 -3.34 11.49 10.36
CA VAL A 270 -3.55 10.79 9.11
C VAL A 270 -4.44 9.59 9.37
N VAL A 271 -5.48 9.43 8.56
CA VAL A 271 -6.41 8.30 8.64
C VAL A 271 -6.14 7.35 7.49
N ILE A 272 -6.16 6.05 7.76
CA ILE A 272 -6.10 4.98 6.77
C ILE A 272 -7.33 4.11 6.96
N ASN A 273 -8.20 4.04 5.96
CA ASN A 273 -9.35 3.14 5.96
C ASN A 273 -9.01 1.88 5.16
N ASP A 274 -8.99 0.72 5.82
CA ASP A 274 -8.94 -0.58 5.14
C ASP A 274 -10.35 -1.01 4.75
N GLU A 275 -10.47 -1.64 3.58
CA GLU A 275 -11.74 -1.99 2.95
C GLU A 275 -12.71 -0.79 2.91
N ALA A 276 -12.20 0.33 2.41
CA ALA A 276 -12.86 1.65 2.47
C ALA A 276 -14.22 1.72 1.77
N HIS A 277 -14.64 0.67 1.05
CA HIS A 277 -15.98 0.56 0.46
C HIS A 277 -17.10 0.51 1.52
N HIS A 278 -16.78 0.33 2.81
CA HIS A 278 -17.70 0.51 3.94
C HIS A 278 -17.81 1.96 4.42
N ALA A 279 -16.84 2.82 4.08
CA ALA A 279 -16.72 4.19 4.60
C ALA A 279 -17.14 5.21 3.53
N TRP A 280 -18.41 5.41 3.33
CA TRP A 280 -18.94 6.36 2.34
C TRP A 280 -20.02 7.27 2.95
N ARG A 281 -20.23 8.45 2.34
CA ARG A 281 -21.25 9.38 2.81
C ARG A 281 -22.60 9.02 2.23
N VAL A 282 -23.53 8.73 3.12
CA VAL A 282 -24.91 8.38 2.73
C VAL A 282 -25.64 9.62 2.25
N ASN A 283 -26.18 9.55 1.03
CA ASN A 283 -27.03 10.61 0.51
C ASN A 283 -28.34 10.66 1.34
N PRO A 284 -28.78 11.83 1.83
CA PRO A 284 -30.05 11.97 2.56
C PRO A 284 -31.27 11.40 1.83
N ASP A 285 -31.25 11.42 0.49
CA ASP A 285 -32.33 10.90 -0.36
C ASP A 285 -32.20 9.40 -0.66
N PHE A 286 -31.27 8.69 -0.01
CA PHE A 286 -31.02 7.28 -0.23
C PHE A 286 -32.23 6.41 0.15
N LYS A 287 -32.85 5.77 -0.85
CA LYS A 287 -33.95 4.81 -0.68
C LYS A 287 -33.45 3.42 -1.02
N GLY A 288 -32.63 2.84 -0.13
CA GLY A 288 -32.09 1.47 -0.30
C GLY A 288 -33.12 0.37 0.07
N LYS A 289 -32.80 -0.85 -0.33
CA LYS A 289 -33.51 -2.06 0.06
C LYS A 289 -33.34 -2.35 1.56
N LYS A 290 -34.10 -3.28 2.12
CA LYS A 290 -33.99 -3.64 3.53
C LYS A 290 -32.58 -4.11 3.92
N ASP A 291 -31.91 -4.82 3.01
CA ASP A 291 -30.55 -5.34 3.19
C ASP A 291 -29.48 -4.24 3.18
N ASP A 292 -29.76 -3.07 2.58
CA ASP A 292 -28.84 -1.92 2.57
C ASP A 292 -28.81 -1.16 3.90
N LYS A 293 -29.76 -1.41 4.82
CA LYS A 293 -29.86 -0.67 6.09
C LYS A 293 -28.65 -0.86 7.00
N GLU A 294 -28.08 -2.06 7.03
CA GLU A 294 -26.88 -2.34 7.82
C GLU A 294 -25.67 -1.63 7.25
N LEU A 295 -25.48 -1.67 5.93
CA LEU A 295 -24.39 -0.98 5.23
C LEU A 295 -24.48 0.55 5.39
N VAL A 296 -25.70 1.10 5.33
CA VAL A 296 -25.96 2.53 5.57
C VAL A 296 -25.62 2.92 7.01
N ALA A 297 -26.00 2.10 7.99
CA ALA A 297 -25.71 2.35 9.40
C ALA A 297 -24.20 2.29 9.68
N GLU A 298 -23.52 1.33 9.12
CA GLU A 298 -22.06 1.19 9.20
C GLU A 298 -21.35 2.40 8.61
N ALA A 299 -21.65 2.75 7.37
CA ALA A 299 -21.07 3.90 6.67
C ALA A 299 -21.33 5.21 7.42
N THR A 300 -22.53 5.40 7.95
CA THR A 300 -22.90 6.59 8.74
C THR A 300 -22.08 6.71 10.02
N ILE A 301 -21.90 5.60 10.73
CA ILE A 301 -21.10 5.57 11.96
C ILE A 301 -19.64 5.83 11.65
N TRP A 302 -19.11 5.14 10.65
CA TRP A 302 -17.70 5.24 10.27
C TRP A 302 -17.32 6.67 9.90
N VAL A 303 -17.96 7.21 8.87
CA VAL A 303 -17.65 8.55 8.37
C VAL A 303 -18.04 9.65 9.38
N GLY A 304 -19.18 9.51 10.05
CA GLY A 304 -19.61 10.46 11.08
C GLY A 304 -18.68 10.50 12.29
N GLY A 305 -18.07 9.37 12.66
CA GLY A 305 -17.02 9.32 13.68
C GLY A 305 -15.75 10.05 13.26
N LEU A 306 -15.33 9.86 11.98
CA LEU A 306 -14.18 10.59 11.41
C LEU A 306 -14.45 12.10 11.34
N ASP A 307 -15.67 12.53 11.01
CA ASP A 307 -16.05 13.96 11.04
C ASP A 307 -15.91 14.58 12.43
N LYS A 308 -16.29 13.85 13.49
CA LYS A 308 -16.10 14.30 14.87
C LYS A 308 -14.62 14.41 15.24
N ILE A 309 -13.81 13.44 14.83
CA ILE A 309 -12.36 13.46 15.02
C ILE A 309 -11.76 14.65 14.26
N HIS A 310 -12.18 14.89 13.02
CA HIS A 310 -11.68 16.03 12.24
C HIS A 310 -11.97 17.36 12.89
N ARG A 311 -13.20 17.59 13.35
CA ARG A 311 -13.58 18.84 14.04
C ARG A 311 -12.81 19.08 15.32
N SER A 312 -12.45 18.01 16.05
CA SER A 312 -11.76 18.14 17.34
C SER A 312 -10.24 18.15 17.24
N ARG A 313 -9.65 17.42 16.29
CA ARG A 313 -8.19 17.17 16.20
C ARG A 313 -7.59 17.53 14.85
N GLY A 314 -8.40 17.68 13.82
CA GLY A 314 -7.96 17.80 12.43
C GLY A 314 -7.53 16.45 11.84
N ILE A 315 -8.05 16.12 10.67
CA ILE A 315 -7.54 15.07 9.80
C ILE A 315 -6.79 15.77 8.68
N LEU A 316 -5.50 15.52 8.60
CA LEU A 316 -4.62 16.10 7.58
C LEU A 316 -4.94 15.50 6.20
N GLN A 317 -5.05 14.16 6.15
CA GLN A 317 -5.35 13.41 4.96
C GLN A 317 -6.00 12.08 5.35
N CYS A 318 -6.95 11.63 4.55
CA CYS A 318 -7.54 10.30 4.66
C CYS A 318 -7.17 9.48 3.43
N PHE A 319 -6.55 8.32 3.65
CA PHE A 319 -6.18 7.37 2.63
C PHE A 319 -7.08 6.15 2.69
N ASP A 320 -7.76 5.90 1.59
CA ASP A 320 -8.68 4.78 1.44
C ASP A 320 -8.01 3.65 0.65
N LEU A 321 -8.05 2.44 1.17
CA LEU A 321 -7.59 1.26 0.45
C LEU A 321 -8.74 0.27 0.33
N SER A 322 -9.04 -0.14 -0.90
CA SER A 322 -10.05 -1.15 -1.18
C SER A 322 -9.75 -1.88 -2.49
N ALA A 323 -10.18 -3.12 -2.59
CA ALA A 323 -10.21 -3.82 -3.88
C ALA A 323 -11.37 -3.32 -4.74
N THR A 324 -12.44 -2.89 -4.09
CA THR A 324 -13.75 -2.63 -4.70
C THR A 324 -14.36 -1.35 -4.12
N PRO A 325 -13.78 -0.16 -4.44
CA PRO A 325 -14.19 1.13 -3.85
C PRO A 325 -15.48 1.66 -4.47
N PHE A 326 -16.59 1.00 -4.19
CA PHE A 326 -17.94 1.36 -4.64
C PHE A 326 -18.83 1.69 -3.45
N ALA A 327 -19.80 2.57 -3.65
CA ALA A 327 -20.88 2.85 -2.72
C ALA A 327 -22.22 2.47 -3.35
N PRO A 328 -23.20 1.99 -2.57
CA PRO A 328 -24.55 1.77 -3.06
C PRO A 328 -25.17 3.07 -3.58
N SER A 329 -25.68 3.11 -4.82
CA SER A 329 -26.20 4.34 -5.44
C SER A 329 -27.63 4.68 -5.03
N GLY A 330 -28.36 3.77 -4.42
CA GLY A 330 -29.76 3.97 -3.94
C GLY A 330 -30.81 4.10 -5.01
N LYS A 331 -30.50 4.01 -6.29
CA LYS A 331 -31.46 3.97 -7.40
C LYS A 331 -31.77 2.54 -7.78
N GLN A 332 -32.95 2.33 -8.37
CA GLN A 332 -33.45 1.01 -8.79
C GLN A 332 -32.40 0.29 -9.64
N ALA A 333 -32.05 -0.92 -9.23
CA ALA A 333 -31.16 -1.89 -9.88
C ALA A 333 -29.66 -1.53 -9.91
N SER A 334 -28.87 -2.34 -9.19
CA SER A 334 -27.47 -2.73 -9.46
C SER A 334 -26.39 -1.66 -9.76
N GLU A 335 -26.66 -0.39 -9.68
CA GLU A 335 -25.66 0.64 -9.92
C GLU A 335 -24.93 1.01 -8.63
N GLU A 336 -23.84 0.33 -8.38
CA GLU A 336 -22.84 0.73 -7.42
C GLU A 336 -22.07 1.93 -8.00
N ALA A 337 -21.97 3.02 -7.25
CA ALA A 337 -21.23 4.19 -7.67
C ALA A 337 -19.77 4.07 -7.27
N LEU A 338 -18.87 4.13 -8.24
CA LEU A 338 -17.44 4.16 -7.99
C LEU A 338 -17.05 5.42 -7.20
N PHE A 339 -16.10 5.31 -6.29
CA PHE A 339 -15.56 6.47 -5.58
C PHE A 339 -14.87 7.44 -6.55
N PRO A 340 -15.31 8.71 -6.65
CA PRO A 340 -14.71 9.65 -7.60
C PRO A 340 -13.30 10.14 -7.20
N TRP A 341 -12.82 9.79 -6.00
CA TRP A 341 -11.47 10.11 -5.50
C TRP A 341 -10.48 8.95 -5.61
N ILE A 342 -10.70 8.00 -6.55
CA ILE A 342 -9.71 6.96 -6.86
C ILE A 342 -8.55 7.60 -7.62
N VAL A 343 -7.34 7.44 -7.08
CA VAL A 343 -6.11 8.00 -7.64
C VAL A 343 -5.15 6.96 -8.20
N SER A 344 -5.32 5.69 -7.80
CA SER A 344 -4.53 4.55 -8.28
C SER A 344 -5.41 3.34 -8.47
N ASP A 345 -5.15 2.54 -9.49
CA ASP A 345 -5.92 1.34 -9.83
C ASP A 345 -5.00 0.19 -10.27
N PHE A 346 -5.13 -0.94 -9.60
CA PHE A 346 -4.58 -2.23 -10.01
C PHE A 346 -5.63 -3.31 -9.74
N GLY A 347 -6.41 -3.62 -10.77
CA GLY A 347 -7.58 -4.48 -10.70
C GLY A 347 -7.26 -5.96 -10.61
N LEU A 348 -8.30 -6.79 -10.44
CA LEU A 348 -8.14 -8.24 -10.35
C LEU A 348 -7.60 -8.84 -11.66
N ASN A 349 -7.98 -8.30 -12.82
CA ASN A 349 -7.45 -8.75 -14.11
C ASN A 349 -5.95 -8.53 -14.21
N ASP A 350 -5.45 -7.35 -13.78
CA ASP A 350 -4.02 -7.05 -13.76
C ASP A 350 -3.28 -7.98 -12.79
N ALA A 351 -3.90 -8.29 -11.64
CA ALA A 351 -3.33 -9.21 -10.66
C ALA A 351 -3.25 -10.67 -11.18
N ILE A 352 -4.25 -11.13 -11.94
CA ILE A 352 -4.24 -12.45 -12.60
C ILE A 352 -3.14 -12.50 -13.66
N GLU A 353 -3.09 -11.50 -14.53
CA GLU A 353 -2.16 -11.43 -15.66
C GLU A 353 -0.70 -11.23 -15.22
N SER A 354 -0.48 -10.68 -14.03
CA SER A 354 0.84 -10.58 -13.38
C SER A 354 1.14 -11.77 -12.46
N GLY A 355 0.22 -12.73 -12.35
CA GLY A 355 0.38 -13.89 -11.49
C GLY A 355 0.42 -13.58 -9.99
N LEU A 356 0.01 -12.39 -9.55
CA LEU A 356 -0.04 -12.01 -8.13
C LEU A 356 -1.10 -12.77 -7.33
N VAL A 357 -2.07 -13.32 -8.04
CA VAL A 357 -3.12 -14.17 -7.52
C VAL A 357 -3.15 -15.49 -8.29
N LYS A 358 -3.86 -16.47 -7.76
CA LYS A 358 -4.05 -17.75 -8.44
C LYS A 358 -4.80 -17.58 -9.76
N THR A 359 -4.48 -18.42 -10.72
CA THR A 359 -5.13 -18.47 -12.02
C THR A 359 -6.49 -19.14 -11.89
N PRO A 360 -7.59 -18.44 -12.20
CA PRO A 360 -8.90 -19.06 -12.20
C PRO A 360 -9.06 -20.01 -13.39
N ARG A 361 -9.57 -21.21 -13.12
CA ARG A 361 -10.00 -22.18 -14.13
C ARG A 361 -11.50 -22.37 -14.04
N VAL A 362 -12.17 -22.27 -15.15
CA VAL A 362 -13.59 -22.60 -15.26
C VAL A 362 -13.72 -24.06 -15.68
N VAL A 363 -14.49 -24.80 -14.91
CA VAL A 363 -14.79 -26.18 -15.25
C VAL A 363 -15.88 -26.19 -16.33
N ILE A 364 -15.50 -26.62 -17.53
CA ILE A 364 -16.37 -26.67 -18.70
C ILE A 364 -17.01 -28.06 -18.86
N ARG A 365 -16.38 -29.10 -18.31
CA ARG A 365 -16.88 -30.47 -18.38
C ARG A 365 -17.79 -30.77 -17.20
N ASP A 366 -19.03 -31.16 -17.49
CA ASP A 366 -19.88 -31.83 -16.53
C ASP A 366 -20.03 -33.32 -16.88
N ASP A 367 -21.11 -33.71 -17.34
CA ASP A 367 -21.51 -35.08 -17.67
C ASP A 367 -21.46 -35.42 -19.15
N GLY A 368 -20.89 -34.56 -19.97
CA GLY A 368 -20.77 -34.75 -21.40
C GLY A 368 -21.99 -34.32 -22.23
N SER A 369 -22.90 -33.54 -21.65
CA SER A 369 -24.03 -32.97 -22.36
C SER A 369 -23.92 -31.46 -22.52
N PRO A 370 -23.10 -30.95 -23.47
CA PRO A 370 -22.97 -29.52 -23.71
C PRO A 370 -24.31 -28.94 -24.23
N SER A 371 -24.58 -27.69 -23.84
CA SER A 371 -25.75 -26.96 -24.39
C SER A 371 -25.63 -26.85 -25.91
N ALA A 372 -26.68 -27.15 -26.61
CA ALA A 372 -26.72 -27.07 -28.09
C ALA A 372 -26.51 -25.66 -28.66
N ARG A 373 -26.62 -24.62 -27.81
CA ARG A 373 -26.48 -23.22 -28.22
C ARG A 373 -25.08 -22.64 -28.03
N ASP A 374 -24.38 -23.03 -26.95
CA ASP A 374 -23.14 -22.42 -26.54
C ASP A 374 -21.99 -23.40 -26.24
N PHE A 375 -22.22 -24.70 -26.44
CA PHE A 375 -21.28 -25.80 -26.17
C PHE A 375 -20.71 -25.84 -24.76
N ARG A 376 -21.36 -25.14 -23.79
CA ARG A 376 -20.99 -25.13 -22.39
C ARG A 376 -21.91 -26.01 -21.56
N SER A 377 -21.37 -26.58 -20.51
CA SER A 377 -22.12 -27.44 -19.61
C SER A 377 -23.16 -26.68 -18.77
N LYS A 378 -24.17 -27.36 -18.27
CA LYS A 378 -25.13 -26.81 -17.33
C LYS A 378 -24.49 -26.35 -16.02
N LEU A 379 -23.33 -26.95 -15.61
CA LEU A 379 -22.59 -26.60 -14.44
C LEU A 379 -21.98 -25.20 -14.50
N TYR A 380 -21.63 -24.72 -15.69
CA TYR A 380 -21.17 -23.35 -15.89
C TYR A 380 -22.20 -22.30 -15.41
N ARG A 381 -23.49 -22.66 -15.49
CA ARG A 381 -24.63 -21.81 -15.09
C ARG A 381 -25.48 -22.47 -14.01
N ILE A 382 -24.85 -23.22 -13.11
CA ILE A 382 -25.59 -24.08 -12.17
C ILE A 382 -26.68 -23.35 -11.39
N TYR A 383 -26.45 -22.09 -11.01
CA TYR A 383 -27.43 -21.30 -10.27
C TYR A 383 -28.71 -20.97 -11.11
N THR A 384 -28.52 -20.70 -12.39
CA THR A 384 -29.57 -20.27 -13.32
C THR A 384 -29.98 -21.37 -14.32
N ALA A 385 -29.37 -22.55 -14.23
CA ALA A 385 -29.72 -23.66 -15.13
C ALA A 385 -31.20 -24.02 -15.04
N ASP A 386 -31.80 -24.22 -16.19
CA ASP A 386 -33.17 -24.65 -16.29
C ASP A 386 -33.26 -26.17 -16.27
N VAL A 387 -34.15 -26.70 -15.41
CA VAL A 387 -34.51 -28.12 -15.37
C VAL A 387 -36.01 -28.19 -15.56
N GLU A 388 -36.47 -28.76 -16.69
CA GLU A 388 -37.87 -28.93 -17.01
C GLU A 388 -38.70 -27.61 -16.94
N GLY A 389 -38.09 -26.47 -17.31
CA GLY A 389 -38.71 -25.15 -17.30
C GLY A 389 -38.70 -24.41 -15.97
N ALA A 390 -38.05 -24.96 -14.93
CA ALA A 390 -37.84 -24.30 -13.65
C ALA A 390 -36.36 -24.04 -13.44
N LYS A 391 -36.00 -22.85 -12.94
CA LYS A 391 -34.62 -22.52 -12.60
C LYS A 391 -34.16 -23.32 -11.38
N ILE A 392 -32.92 -23.81 -11.38
CA ILE A 392 -32.31 -24.47 -10.23
C ILE A 392 -32.36 -23.61 -8.98
N SER A 393 -32.17 -22.26 -9.14
CA SER A 393 -32.26 -21.29 -8.04
C SER A 393 -33.60 -21.35 -7.29
N ASP A 394 -34.69 -21.71 -7.98
CA ASP A 394 -36.02 -21.74 -7.38
C ASP A 394 -36.19 -22.97 -6.44
N GLY A 395 -35.58 -24.10 -6.78
CA GLY A 395 -35.56 -25.29 -5.92
C GLY A 395 -34.46 -25.23 -4.84
N LEU A 396 -33.41 -24.44 -5.09
CA LEU A 396 -32.26 -24.30 -4.18
C LEU A 396 -32.53 -23.31 -3.04
N ASN A 397 -33.11 -22.13 -3.34
CA ASN A 397 -33.29 -21.03 -2.40
C ASN A 397 -34.68 -21.03 -1.72
N GLN A 398 -35.12 -22.21 -1.32
CA GLN A 398 -36.37 -22.34 -0.57
C GLN A 398 -36.13 -22.18 0.93
N LYS A 399 -37.05 -21.53 1.63
CA LYS A 399 -37.06 -21.45 3.10
C LYS A 399 -37.69 -22.73 3.64
N VAL A 400 -36.93 -23.79 3.63
CA VAL A 400 -37.35 -25.14 4.07
C VAL A 400 -36.33 -25.67 5.09
N ASP A 401 -36.75 -26.77 5.75
CA ASP A 401 -35.89 -27.50 6.68
C ASP A 401 -34.60 -27.99 6.00
N GLU A 402 -33.48 -28.04 6.74
CA GLU A 402 -32.18 -28.45 6.24
C GLU A 402 -32.13 -29.88 5.70
N THR A 403 -33.02 -30.78 6.21
CA THR A 403 -33.13 -32.17 5.76
C THR A 403 -33.69 -32.30 4.34
N ILE A 404 -34.27 -31.23 3.77
CA ILE A 404 -34.84 -31.26 2.42
C ILE A 404 -33.74 -31.40 1.37
N PRO A 405 -33.77 -32.42 0.50
CA PRO A 405 -32.72 -32.69 -0.47
C PRO A 405 -32.45 -31.53 -1.40
N LEU A 406 -31.18 -31.32 -1.72
CA LEU A 406 -30.74 -30.37 -2.75
C LEU A 406 -31.14 -30.86 -4.15
N PRO A 407 -31.25 -29.96 -5.14
CA PRO A 407 -31.45 -30.33 -6.54
C PRO A 407 -30.35 -31.28 -7.04
N ASP A 408 -30.70 -32.28 -7.84
CA ASP A 408 -29.74 -33.32 -8.28
C ASP A 408 -28.57 -32.76 -9.09
N LEU A 409 -28.78 -31.69 -9.87
CA LEU A 409 -27.68 -31.05 -10.59
C LEU A 409 -26.63 -30.46 -9.62
N VAL A 410 -27.07 -29.91 -8.48
CA VAL A 410 -26.17 -29.39 -7.43
C VAL A 410 -25.38 -30.53 -6.78
N LYS A 411 -26.08 -31.68 -6.48
CA LYS A 411 -25.41 -32.88 -5.95
C LYS A 411 -24.34 -33.41 -6.92
N ASN A 412 -24.69 -33.53 -8.20
CA ASN A 412 -23.76 -34.00 -9.23
C ASN A 412 -22.56 -33.05 -9.39
N ALA A 413 -22.78 -31.73 -9.30
CA ALA A 413 -21.71 -30.76 -9.31
C ALA A 413 -20.73 -30.93 -8.15
N TYR A 414 -21.21 -31.19 -6.93
CA TYR A 414 -20.36 -31.47 -5.79
C TYR A 414 -19.58 -32.79 -5.93
N ILE A 415 -20.14 -33.79 -6.54
CA ILE A 415 -19.43 -35.05 -6.82
C ILE A 415 -18.31 -34.81 -7.81
N LEU A 416 -18.53 -34.03 -8.87
CA LEU A 416 -17.51 -33.70 -9.87
C LEU A 416 -16.41 -32.82 -9.29
N LEU A 417 -16.80 -31.76 -8.60
CA LEU A 417 -15.85 -30.87 -7.91
C LEU A 417 -15.05 -31.60 -6.84
N GLY A 418 -15.71 -32.51 -6.11
CA GLY A 418 -15.07 -33.35 -5.09
C GLY A 418 -14.03 -34.31 -5.67
N LYS A 419 -14.29 -34.90 -6.86
CA LYS A 419 -13.29 -35.74 -7.53
C LYS A 419 -12.03 -34.96 -7.90
N ASP A 420 -12.19 -33.74 -8.40
CA ASP A 420 -11.08 -32.87 -8.72
C ASP A 420 -10.34 -32.45 -7.42
N TRP A 421 -11.10 -32.05 -6.39
CA TRP A 421 -10.55 -31.76 -5.06
C TRP A 421 -9.76 -32.95 -4.48
N LYS A 422 -10.26 -34.17 -4.65
CA LYS A 422 -9.58 -35.40 -4.16
C LYS A 422 -8.23 -35.61 -4.86
N THR A 423 -8.15 -35.33 -6.13
CA THR A 423 -6.88 -35.39 -6.89
C THR A 423 -5.86 -34.43 -6.29
N VAL A 424 -6.28 -33.19 -6.01
CA VAL A 424 -5.40 -32.20 -5.34
C VAL A 424 -5.04 -32.65 -3.94
N TYR A 425 -6.02 -33.12 -3.16
CA TYR A 425 -5.80 -33.63 -1.79
C TYR A 425 -4.77 -34.74 -1.75
N ASP A 426 -4.89 -35.74 -2.64
CA ASP A 426 -3.97 -36.87 -2.68
C ASP A 426 -2.54 -36.46 -3.08
N SER A 427 -2.40 -35.47 -3.93
CA SER A 427 -1.08 -34.94 -4.30
C SER A 427 -0.43 -34.17 -3.14
N TRP A 428 -1.22 -33.47 -2.31
CA TRP A 428 -0.73 -32.72 -1.17
C TRP A 428 -0.43 -33.59 0.06
N LYS A 429 -1.09 -34.75 0.19
CA LYS A 429 -0.99 -35.62 1.36
C LYS A 429 0.44 -36.01 1.74
N ASN A 430 1.34 -36.09 0.75
CA ASN A 430 2.75 -36.46 0.96
C ASN A 430 3.67 -35.28 1.22
N LYS A 431 3.14 -34.04 1.27
CA LYS A 431 3.92 -32.83 1.53
C LYS A 431 4.01 -32.58 3.04
N ILE A 432 5.15 -32.09 3.50
CA ILE A 432 5.41 -31.81 4.92
C ILE A 432 5.74 -30.31 5.06
N PRO A 433 5.00 -29.54 5.89
CA PRO A 433 3.81 -29.94 6.64
C PRO A 433 2.59 -30.11 5.72
N PHE A 434 1.71 -31.04 6.08
CA PHE A 434 0.47 -31.25 5.35
C PHE A 434 -0.61 -30.30 5.87
N VAL A 435 -1.20 -29.52 5.00
CA VAL A 435 -2.42 -28.73 5.24
C VAL A 435 -3.38 -29.02 4.08
N PRO A 436 -4.62 -29.45 4.36
CA PRO A 436 -5.52 -29.88 3.31
C PRO A 436 -5.92 -28.72 2.36
N PRO A 437 -6.18 -29.04 1.08
CA PRO A 437 -6.81 -28.07 0.18
C PRO A 437 -8.24 -27.78 0.63
N VAL A 438 -8.69 -26.54 0.47
CA VAL A 438 -9.99 -26.07 0.92
C VAL A 438 -10.92 -25.86 -0.27
N MET A 439 -12.14 -26.39 -0.14
CA MET A 439 -13.27 -26.08 -1.01
C MET A 439 -14.13 -24.99 -0.36
N ILE A 440 -14.54 -23.98 -1.12
CA ILE A 440 -15.48 -22.95 -0.68
C ILE A 440 -16.80 -23.09 -1.43
N THR A 441 -17.90 -23.04 -0.70
CA THR A 441 -19.24 -22.83 -1.27
C THR A 441 -19.77 -21.46 -0.88
N VAL A 442 -20.30 -20.72 -1.85
CA VAL A 442 -20.97 -19.45 -1.62
C VAL A 442 -22.45 -19.60 -1.93
N ALA A 443 -23.27 -19.67 -0.88
CA ALA A 443 -24.72 -19.77 -0.96
C ALA A 443 -25.39 -18.40 -0.96
N ASN A 444 -26.66 -18.35 -1.44
CA ASN A 444 -27.40 -17.09 -1.50
C ASN A 444 -28.13 -16.76 -0.19
N ILE A 445 -28.61 -17.75 0.54
CA ILE A 445 -29.37 -17.60 1.78
C ILE A 445 -28.94 -18.65 2.82
N THR A 446 -29.24 -18.38 4.10
CA THR A 446 -28.90 -19.25 5.24
C THR A 446 -29.52 -20.65 5.12
N TYR A 447 -30.78 -20.75 4.71
CA TYR A 447 -31.44 -22.06 4.51
C TYR A 447 -30.72 -22.94 3.49
N THR A 448 -30.22 -22.35 2.40
CA THR A 448 -29.43 -23.09 1.40
C THR A 448 -28.10 -23.54 1.98
N SER A 449 -27.44 -22.69 2.76
CA SER A 449 -26.19 -23.02 3.45
C SER A 449 -26.35 -24.17 4.43
N ALA A 450 -27.42 -24.14 5.24
CA ALA A 450 -27.75 -25.23 6.18
C ALA A 450 -28.01 -26.55 5.45
N ARG A 451 -28.84 -26.54 4.39
CA ARG A 451 -29.09 -27.73 3.55
C ARG A 451 -27.82 -28.34 2.95
N ILE A 452 -26.88 -27.47 2.53
CA ILE A 452 -25.59 -27.92 1.99
C ILE A 452 -24.76 -28.57 3.10
N LYS A 453 -24.65 -27.92 4.27
CA LYS A 453 -23.94 -28.48 5.42
C LYS A 453 -24.54 -29.83 5.84
N TYR A 454 -25.85 -29.89 6.05
CA TYR A 454 -26.53 -31.12 6.38
C TYR A 454 -26.25 -32.25 5.38
N SER A 455 -26.27 -31.91 4.07
CA SER A 455 -25.99 -32.87 3.00
C SER A 455 -24.58 -33.43 3.04
N PHE A 456 -23.58 -32.62 3.43
CA PHE A 456 -22.20 -33.11 3.67
C PHE A 456 -22.08 -33.95 4.94
N ASP A 457 -22.63 -33.48 6.03
CA ASP A 457 -22.54 -34.13 7.34
C ASP A 457 -23.22 -35.50 7.39
N HIS A 458 -24.31 -35.70 6.65
CA HIS A 458 -25.08 -36.92 6.62
C HIS A 458 -24.87 -37.76 5.35
N ASP A 459 -23.79 -37.49 4.59
CA ASP A 459 -23.45 -38.19 3.34
C ASP A 459 -24.61 -38.29 2.32
N SER A 460 -25.46 -37.25 2.31
CA SER A 460 -26.60 -37.18 1.38
C SER A 460 -26.18 -37.09 -0.10
N PHE A 461 -24.90 -36.78 -0.36
CA PHE A 461 -24.29 -36.83 -1.68
C PHE A 461 -23.73 -38.21 -2.05
N LEU A 462 -23.81 -39.22 -1.15
CA LEU A 462 -23.14 -40.50 -1.32
C LEU A 462 -21.63 -40.40 -1.59
N LEU A 463 -20.95 -39.43 -0.93
CA LEU A 463 -19.53 -39.18 -1.09
C LEU A 463 -18.67 -40.36 -0.68
N SER A 464 -19.10 -41.13 0.34
CA SER A 464 -18.47 -42.37 0.76
C SER A 464 -18.44 -43.42 -0.35
N ALA A 465 -19.55 -43.56 -1.11
CA ALA A 465 -19.65 -44.52 -2.21
C ALA A 465 -18.76 -44.17 -3.42
N VAL A 466 -18.43 -42.90 -3.63
CA VAL A 466 -17.56 -42.45 -4.71
C VAL A 466 -16.10 -42.17 -4.26
N GLY A 467 -15.74 -42.54 -3.04
CA GLY A 467 -14.38 -42.37 -2.50
C GLY A 467 -14.06 -40.94 -2.00
N LEU A 468 -15.07 -40.13 -1.73
CA LEU A 468 -14.96 -38.76 -1.27
C LEU A 468 -15.40 -38.57 0.19
N GLY A 469 -15.42 -39.65 0.99
CA GLY A 469 -15.90 -39.60 2.37
C GLY A 469 -15.16 -38.61 3.30
N GLU A 470 -13.96 -38.22 2.95
CA GLU A 470 -13.23 -37.20 3.72
C GLU A 470 -13.87 -35.81 3.63
N LEU A 471 -14.51 -35.45 2.51
CA LEU A 471 -15.27 -34.21 2.37
C LEU A 471 -16.56 -34.20 3.21
N GLY A 472 -17.11 -35.36 3.50
CA GLY A 472 -18.30 -35.57 4.35
C GLY A 472 -18.02 -35.57 5.84
N ASN A 473 -16.81 -35.26 6.28
CA ASN A 473 -16.47 -35.20 7.70
C ASN A 473 -17.01 -33.90 8.34
N PRO A 474 -17.99 -33.97 9.28
CA PRO A 474 -18.59 -32.79 9.91
C PRO A 474 -17.58 -31.91 10.62
N GLU A 475 -16.55 -32.46 11.26
CA GLU A 475 -15.51 -31.73 11.97
C GLU A 475 -14.60 -30.89 11.04
N LYS A 476 -14.54 -31.29 9.76
CA LYS A 476 -13.73 -30.64 8.72
C LYS A 476 -14.54 -29.71 7.81
N THR A 477 -15.87 -29.62 8.06
CA THR A 477 -16.80 -28.75 7.32
C THR A 477 -17.26 -27.60 8.19
N LEU A 478 -16.97 -26.37 7.76
CA LEU A 478 -17.29 -25.14 8.49
C LEU A 478 -18.40 -24.37 7.76
N GLN A 479 -19.48 -24.07 8.46
CA GLN A 479 -20.51 -23.14 7.98
C GLN A 479 -20.26 -21.75 8.57
N ILE A 480 -20.26 -20.74 7.73
CA ILE A 480 -20.05 -19.34 8.10
C ILE A 480 -21.25 -18.53 7.71
N ASP A 481 -21.95 -17.98 8.71
CA ASP A 481 -22.95 -16.94 8.53
C ASP A 481 -22.37 -15.61 9.00
N SER A 482 -22.26 -14.65 8.10
CA SER A 482 -21.74 -13.30 8.41
C SER A 482 -22.61 -12.58 9.43
N SER A 483 -23.91 -12.85 9.49
CA SER A 483 -24.82 -12.25 10.47
C SER A 483 -24.52 -12.72 11.90
N ILE A 484 -24.18 -14.00 12.08
CA ILE A 484 -23.77 -14.56 13.37
C ILE A 484 -22.44 -13.98 13.83
N LEU A 485 -21.46 -13.90 12.94
CA LEU A 485 -20.16 -13.30 13.25
C LEU A 485 -20.28 -11.82 13.64
N ASN A 486 -21.10 -11.06 12.93
CA ASN A 486 -21.36 -9.64 13.24
C ASN A 486 -22.09 -9.44 14.58
N LYS A 487 -23.04 -10.33 14.92
CA LYS A 487 -23.72 -10.33 16.24
C LYS A 487 -22.73 -10.61 17.36
N VAL A 488 -21.81 -11.54 17.16
CA VAL A 488 -20.73 -11.84 18.11
C VAL A 488 -19.77 -10.66 18.27
N GLU A 489 -19.48 -9.94 17.20
CA GLU A 489 -18.66 -8.73 17.26
C GLU A 489 -19.33 -7.62 18.08
N LYS A 490 -20.63 -7.40 17.87
CA LYS A 490 -21.44 -6.46 18.67
C LYS A 490 -21.47 -6.86 20.15
N GLY A 491 -21.63 -8.13 20.45
CA GLY A 491 -21.67 -8.65 21.83
C GLY A 491 -20.34 -8.58 22.58
N ALA A 492 -19.21 -8.67 21.87
CA ALA A 492 -17.87 -8.54 22.46
C ALA A 492 -17.58 -7.14 23.02
N PHE A 493 -18.33 -6.11 22.57
CA PHE A 493 -18.22 -4.73 23.06
C PHE A 493 -19.19 -4.35 24.19
N GLY A 494 -19.92 -5.31 24.76
CA GLY A 494 -20.75 -5.08 25.96
C GLY A 494 -22.14 -4.50 25.71
N GLU A 495 -22.62 -4.51 24.48
CA GLU A 495 -23.96 -4.06 24.12
C GLU A 495 -24.89 -5.22 23.66
N PHE A 496 -25.23 -6.12 24.57
CA PHE A 496 -26.48 -6.87 24.46
C PHE A 496 -27.60 -5.98 24.93
N ASN A 497 -28.22 -5.24 24.01
CA ASN A 497 -29.45 -4.53 24.27
C ASN A 497 -30.65 -5.41 23.91
N GLY A 498 -31.56 -5.59 24.85
CA GLY A 498 -32.69 -6.50 24.89
C GLY A 498 -33.80 -6.28 23.87
N ASP A 499 -33.50 -6.23 22.57
CA ASP A 499 -34.46 -6.28 21.47
C ASP A 499 -34.17 -7.47 20.51
N GLU A 500 -33.41 -8.48 20.96
CA GLU A 500 -33.30 -9.73 20.23
C GLU A 500 -34.55 -10.57 20.46
N THR A 501 -35.21 -10.98 19.38
CA THR A 501 -36.34 -11.86 19.46
C THR A 501 -35.88 -13.25 19.94
N GLU A 502 -36.75 -13.98 20.66
CA GLU A 502 -36.46 -15.37 21.12
C GLU A 502 -35.94 -16.27 20.00
N GLN A 503 -36.35 -16.02 18.74
CA GLN A 503 -35.87 -16.69 17.54
C GLN A 503 -34.37 -16.45 17.24
N ASP A 504 -33.85 -15.23 17.40
CA ASP A 504 -32.40 -14.95 17.20
C ASP A 504 -31.53 -15.66 18.24
N ILE A 505 -32.11 -15.97 19.41
CA ILE A 505 -31.46 -16.69 20.51
C ILE A 505 -31.51 -18.21 20.26
N GLU A 506 -32.58 -18.73 19.64
CA GLU A 506 -32.72 -20.12 19.25
C GLU A 506 -31.79 -20.48 18.08
N GLU A 507 -31.66 -19.65 17.04
CA GLU A 507 -30.73 -19.87 15.92
C GLU A 507 -29.26 -19.98 16.39
N ILE A 508 -28.85 -19.21 17.43
CA ILE A 508 -27.51 -19.34 18.02
C ILE A 508 -27.39 -20.62 18.86
N LYS A 509 -28.48 -21.12 19.46
CA LYS A 509 -28.50 -22.38 20.21
C LYS A 509 -28.33 -23.56 19.27
N ASP A 510 -29.05 -23.58 18.18
CA ASP A 510 -29.09 -24.73 17.26
C ASP A 510 -27.71 -24.96 16.59
N VAL A 511 -27.00 -23.87 16.19
CA VAL A 511 -25.64 -23.97 15.63
C VAL A 511 -24.61 -24.46 16.65
N VAL A 512 -24.89 -24.31 17.95
CA VAL A 512 -23.97 -24.63 19.06
C VAL A 512 -24.29 -25.94 19.73
N GLU A 513 -25.55 -26.40 19.70
CA GLU A 513 -26.00 -27.66 20.34
C GLU A 513 -25.71 -28.90 19.49
N GLU A 514 -25.53 -28.79 18.18
CA GLU A 514 -25.15 -29.91 17.31
C GLU A 514 -23.68 -30.41 17.50
N GLU A 515 -22.81 -29.65 18.16
CA GLU A 515 -21.40 -30.07 18.39
C GLU A 515 -21.15 -30.75 19.74
N ASN A 516 -22.17 -30.97 20.61
CA ASN A 516 -21.94 -31.50 21.97
C ASN A 516 -22.95 -32.57 22.43
N ASP A 517 -22.80 -33.82 21.93
CA ASP A 517 -23.43 -35.01 22.47
C ASP A 517 -22.46 -35.87 23.33
N GLU A 518 -21.64 -35.27 24.20
CA GLU A 518 -20.98 -36.00 25.28
C GLU A 518 -21.14 -35.31 26.65
N PRO A 519 -21.58 -36.00 27.70
CA PRO A 519 -21.87 -35.43 29.00
C PRO A 519 -20.66 -35.50 29.92
N THR A 520 -19.78 -34.51 29.87
CA THR A 520 -18.88 -34.16 30.98
C THR A 520 -17.86 -33.08 30.59
N GLU A 521 -18.29 -31.83 30.49
CA GLU A 521 -17.41 -30.67 30.70
C GLU A 521 -18.26 -29.44 30.99
N LYS A 522 -17.75 -28.49 31.77
CA LYS A 522 -18.42 -27.23 32.11
C LYS A 522 -18.98 -26.58 30.84
N LYS A 523 -20.29 -26.32 30.76
CA LYS A 523 -20.93 -25.62 29.63
C LYS A 523 -20.13 -24.38 29.30
N LYS A 524 -19.48 -24.37 28.13
CA LYS A 524 -18.80 -23.19 27.58
C LYS A 524 -19.83 -22.07 27.42
N SER A 525 -19.45 -20.83 27.70
CA SER A 525 -20.36 -19.72 27.48
C SER A 525 -20.55 -19.50 25.96
N LYS A 526 -21.72 -18.95 25.56
CA LYS A 526 -21.97 -18.60 24.14
C LYS A 526 -20.85 -17.73 23.55
N LYS A 527 -20.21 -16.91 24.38
CA LYS A 527 -19.07 -16.07 23.99
C LYS A 527 -17.83 -16.91 23.70
N ASP A 528 -17.59 -17.95 24.47
CA ASP A 528 -16.41 -18.83 24.29
C ASP A 528 -16.54 -19.67 23.03
N LEU A 529 -17.73 -20.18 22.72
CA LEU A 529 -18.02 -20.94 21.50
C LEU A 529 -17.91 -20.05 20.25
N ALA A 530 -18.39 -18.84 20.33
CA ALA A 530 -18.25 -17.89 19.23
C ALA A 530 -16.78 -17.46 18.98
N LEU A 531 -15.99 -17.34 20.05
CA LEU A 531 -14.54 -17.08 19.95
C LEU A 531 -13.80 -18.30 19.35
N GLU A 532 -14.19 -19.51 19.69
CA GLU A 532 -13.63 -20.74 19.14
C GLU A 532 -13.94 -20.89 17.66
N LEU A 533 -15.21 -20.73 17.26
CA LEU A 533 -15.61 -20.72 15.86
C LEU A 533 -14.83 -19.68 15.06
N ARG A 534 -14.68 -18.51 15.62
CA ARG A 534 -13.91 -17.43 15.01
C ARG A 534 -12.44 -17.79 14.89
N GLY A 535 -11.86 -18.44 15.91
CA GLY A 535 -10.49 -18.95 15.87
C GLY A 535 -10.31 -19.92 14.71
N LYS A 536 -11.22 -20.88 14.54
CA LYS A 536 -11.21 -21.83 13.42
C LYS A 536 -11.33 -21.09 12.07
N VAL A 537 -12.29 -20.16 11.93
CA VAL A 537 -12.51 -19.40 10.69
C VAL A 537 -11.25 -18.62 10.27
N ASN A 538 -10.61 -17.93 11.20
CA ASN A 538 -9.46 -17.07 10.92
C ASN A 538 -8.18 -17.83 10.59
N THR A 539 -8.12 -19.10 10.95
CA THR A 539 -6.91 -19.92 10.84
C THR A 539 -7.04 -21.06 9.84
N VAL A 540 -8.11 -21.08 9.04
CA VAL A 540 -8.30 -22.06 7.95
C VAL A 540 -7.07 -22.05 7.03
N GLY A 541 -6.51 -23.24 6.81
CA GLY A 541 -5.34 -23.41 5.96
C GLY A 541 -4.00 -22.98 6.58
N ARG A 542 -3.94 -22.78 7.91
CA ARG A 542 -2.70 -22.48 8.63
C ARG A 542 -2.25 -23.68 9.45
N PHE A 543 -1.02 -24.11 9.22
CA PHE A 543 -0.41 -25.21 9.95
C PHE A 543 -0.26 -24.89 11.44
N GLY A 544 -0.60 -25.85 12.31
CA GLY A 544 -0.51 -25.74 13.78
C GLY A 544 -1.61 -24.90 14.44
N GLU A 545 -2.61 -24.43 13.68
CA GLU A 545 -3.70 -23.59 14.17
C GLU A 545 -5.05 -24.33 14.18
N ALA A 546 -6.03 -23.78 14.92
CA ALA A 546 -7.33 -24.44 15.13
C ALA A 546 -8.10 -24.78 13.84
N GLY A 547 -7.88 -24.02 12.76
CA GLY A 547 -8.53 -24.23 11.45
C GLY A 547 -7.71 -25.07 10.47
N GLU A 548 -6.58 -25.67 10.88
CA GLU A 548 -5.69 -26.43 10.01
C GLU A 548 -6.39 -27.53 9.21
N GLN A 549 -7.26 -28.28 9.88
CA GLN A 549 -7.91 -29.47 9.31
C GLN A 549 -9.16 -29.18 8.50
N ILE A 550 -9.59 -27.91 8.41
CA ILE A 550 -10.79 -27.53 7.67
C ILE A 550 -10.58 -27.75 6.17
N GLN A 551 -11.48 -28.48 5.55
CA GLN A 551 -11.44 -28.86 4.13
C GLN A 551 -12.59 -28.24 3.32
N ASN A 552 -13.70 -27.94 3.96
CA ASN A 552 -14.89 -27.42 3.32
C ASN A 552 -15.45 -26.23 4.09
N VAL A 553 -15.68 -25.11 3.40
CA VAL A 553 -16.22 -23.88 3.99
C VAL A 553 -17.46 -23.48 3.21
N ILE A 554 -18.60 -23.44 3.90
CA ILE A 554 -19.90 -23.05 3.34
C ILE A 554 -20.27 -21.69 3.90
N SER A 555 -20.39 -20.68 3.02
CA SER A 555 -20.64 -19.29 3.43
C SER A 555 -21.92 -18.76 2.79
N VAL A 556 -22.63 -17.90 3.54
CA VAL A 556 -23.78 -17.14 3.02
C VAL A 556 -23.33 -15.73 2.67
N GLY A 557 -23.62 -15.31 1.44
CA GLY A 557 -23.24 -13.98 0.98
C GLY A 557 -21.73 -13.86 0.73
N MET A 558 -21.07 -12.99 1.47
CA MET A 558 -19.61 -12.82 1.43
C MET A 558 -18.97 -13.59 2.56
N LEU A 559 -17.86 -14.27 2.28
CA LEU A 559 -16.95 -14.72 3.33
C LEU A 559 -16.58 -13.51 4.18
N SER A 560 -16.52 -13.71 5.51
CA SER A 560 -16.20 -12.61 6.43
C SER A 560 -14.96 -11.84 5.97
N GLU A 561 -14.99 -10.52 6.05
CA GLU A 561 -13.83 -9.70 5.72
C GLU A 561 -12.64 -10.06 6.60
N GLY A 562 -11.45 -10.04 6.00
CA GLY A 562 -10.25 -10.49 6.67
C GLY A 562 -9.96 -11.99 6.59
N TRP A 563 -10.85 -12.80 6.03
CA TRP A 563 -10.56 -14.22 5.80
C TRP A 563 -9.41 -14.38 4.78
N ASP A 564 -8.39 -15.17 5.13
CA ASP A 564 -7.11 -15.26 4.43
C ASP A 564 -6.61 -16.70 4.31
N ALA A 565 -7.40 -17.58 3.69
CA ALA A 565 -6.96 -18.94 3.44
C ALA A 565 -6.24 -19.05 2.10
N LYS A 566 -4.96 -19.40 2.16
CA LYS A 566 -4.12 -19.59 0.95
C LYS A 566 -4.33 -20.97 0.31
N THR A 567 -4.89 -21.91 1.03
CA THR A 567 -5.07 -23.32 0.63
C THR A 567 -6.35 -23.56 -0.17
N VAL A 568 -7.09 -22.51 -0.53
CA VAL A 568 -8.29 -22.63 -1.38
C VAL A 568 -7.90 -23.09 -2.78
N THR A 569 -8.54 -24.15 -3.24
CA THR A 569 -8.32 -24.75 -4.56
C THR A 569 -9.60 -24.90 -5.38
N HIS A 570 -10.76 -24.84 -4.70
CA HIS A 570 -12.07 -25.05 -5.33
C HIS A 570 -13.09 -24.06 -4.82
N ILE A 571 -13.91 -23.51 -5.73
CA ILE A 571 -14.98 -22.56 -5.40
C ILE A 571 -16.28 -23.02 -6.09
N MET A 572 -17.36 -23.16 -5.31
CA MET A 572 -18.71 -23.41 -5.79
C MET A 572 -19.58 -22.15 -5.60
N GLY A 573 -19.99 -21.52 -6.68
CA GLY A 573 -20.88 -20.36 -6.68
C GLY A 573 -22.34 -20.77 -6.81
N LEU A 574 -23.09 -20.75 -5.73
CA LEU A 574 -24.53 -21.06 -5.70
C LEU A 574 -25.36 -19.81 -5.37
N ARG A 575 -25.02 -18.69 -6.03
CA ARG A 575 -25.75 -17.43 -5.93
C ARG A 575 -25.71 -16.67 -7.25
N ALA A 576 -26.62 -15.69 -7.41
CA ALA A 576 -26.53 -14.76 -8.53
C ALA A 576 -25.35 -13.80 -8.35
N PHE A 577 -24.51 -13.68 -9.35
CA PHE A 577 -23.45 -12.66 -9.43
C PHE A 577 -23.93 -11.57 -10.38
N SER A 578 -24.39 -10.46 -9.84
CA SER A 578 -24.99 -9.36 -10.60
C SER A 578 -24.00 -8.25 -10.98
N SER A 579 -22.78 -8.28 -10.42
CA SER A 579 -21.75 -7.29 -10.72
C SER A 579 -20.35 -7.91 -10.70
N GLN A 580 -19.42 -7.28 -11.42
CA GLN A 580 -17.99 -7.60 -11.36
C GLN A 580 -17.47 -7.51 -9.92
N LEU A 581 -17.91 -6.48 -9.18
CA LEU A 581 -17.55 -6.24 -7.78
C LEU A 581 -17.83 -7.47 -6.92
N LEU A 582 -19.05 -8.00 -6.97
CA LEU A 582 -19.45 -9.16 -6.20
C LEU A 582 -18.63 -10.40 -6.58
N CYS A 583 -18.35 -10.55 -7.86
CA CYS A 583 -17.48 -11.61 -8.37
C CYS A 583 -16.05 -11.46 -7.80
N GLU A 584 -15.47 -10.27 -7.86
CA GLU A 584 -14.14 -9.97 -7.31
C GLU A 584 -14.06 -10.17 -5.80
N GLN A 585 -15.08 -9.84 -5.05
CA GLN A 585 -15.13 -10.02 -3.60
C GLN A 585 -15.14 -11.50 -3.21
N VAL A 586 -15.90 -12.31 -3.91
CA VAL A 586 -16.03 -13.75 -3.62
C VAL A 586 -14.83 -14.52 -4.15
N VAL A 587 -14.53 -14.37 -5.43
CA VAL A 587 -13.45 -15.10 -6.10
C VAL A 587 -12.10 -14.63 -5.62
N GLY A 588 -11.89 -13.32 -5.49
CA GLY A 588 -10.61 -12.74 -5.08
C GLY A 588 -10.10 -13.24 -3.73
N ARG A 589 -10.99 -13.62 -2.80
CA ARG A 589 -10.59 -14.21 -1.52
C ARG A 589 -10.04 -15.62 -1.65
N GLY A 590 -10.51 -16.39 -2.63
CA GLY A 590 -10.00 -17.73 -2.94
C GLY A 590 -8.74 -17.71 -3.82
N LEU A 591 -8.42 -16.58 -4.44
CA LEU A 591 -7.28 -16.51 -5.38
C LEU A 591 -5.94 -16.18 -4.73
N ARG A 592 -5.80 -16.21 -3.40
CA ARG A 592 -4.51 -15.93 -2.74
C ARG A 592 -3.50 -17.04 -2.99
N ARG A 593 -2.31 -16.65 -3.42
CA ARG A 593 -1.21 -17.58 -3.69
C ARG A 593 -0.63 -18.17 -2.39
N THR A 594 -0.04 -19.34 -2.54
CA THR A 594 0.76 -20.00 -1.50
C THR A 594 2.23 -19.63 -1.61
N GLU A 595 2.75 -19.49 -2.83
CA GLU A 595 4.17 -19.21 -3.12
C GLU A 595 4.34 -17.93 -3.94
N TYR A 596 5.42 -17.19 -3.66
CA TYR A 596 5.78 -15.94 -4.33
C TYR A 596 7.21 -16.02 -4.89
N GLU A 597 7.62 -17.20 -5.37
CA GLU A 597 8.90 -17.37 -6.10
C GLU A 597 8.66 -17.22 -7.59
N THR A 598 9.42 -16.37 -8.26
CA THR A 598 9.37 -16.20 -9.70
C THR A 598 10.40 -17.07 -10.38
N LYS A 599 10.11 -17.45 -11.64
CA LYS A 599 11.06 -18.11 -12.54
C LYS A 599 11.39 -17.18 -13.70
N LYS A 600 12.61 -17.29 -14.22
CA LYS A 600 13.04 -16.55 -15.39
C LYS A 600 12.51 -17.21 -16.65
N PHE A 601 11.85 -16.44 -17.47
CA PHE A 601 11.36 -16.82 -18.79
C PHE A 601 11.97 -15.90 -19.84
N ILE A 602 12.24 -16.43 -21.02
CA ILE A 602 12.68 -15.61 -22.14
C ILE A 602 11.42 -15.16 -22.89
N ASP A 603 11.20 -13.85 -22.95
CA ASP A 603 10.13 -13.28 -23.76
C ASP A 603 10.39 -13.58 -25.23
N PRO A 604 9.52 -14.32 -25.91
CA PRO A 604 9.74 -14.73 -27.30
C PRO A 604 9.75 -13.55 -28.28
N LYS A 605 9.18 -12.39 -27.92
CA LYS A 605 9.13 -11.19 -28.75
C LYS A 605 10.39 -10.34 -28.63
N THR A 606 10.84 -10.12 -27.39
CA THR A 606 11.96 -9.20 -27.09
C THR A 606 13.28 -9.90 -26.86
N GLY A 607 13.28 -11.22 -26.63
CA GLY A 607 14.46 -12.00 -26.25
C GLY A 607 15.02 -11.68 -24.87
N LYS A 608 14.33 -10.86 -24.07
CA LYS A 608 14.73 -10.49 -22.70
C LYS A 608 14.25 -11.52 -21.68
N GLU A 609 15.04 -11.71 -20.64
CA GLU A 609 14.60 -12.46 -19.47
C GLU A 609 13.59 -11.62 -18.70
N ILE A 610 12.45 -12.22 -18.36
CA ILE A 610 11.39 -11.65 -17.52
C ILE A 610 11.11 -12.60 -16.35
N ASP A 611 10.91 -12.03 -15.18
CA ASP A 611 10.51 -12.77 -13.98
C ASP A 611 9.00 -12.99 -14.01
N LEU A 612 8.53 -14.23 -14.09
CA LEU A 612 7.12 -14.60 -14.04
C LEU A 612 6.86 -15.58 -12.90
N PHE A 613 5.67 -15.52 -12.33
CA PHE A 613 5.18 -16.56 -11.44
C PHE A 613 4.76 -17.81 -12.20
N GLU A 614 4.98 -18.96 -11.62
CA GLU A 614 4.29 -20.18 -12.07
C GLU A 614 2.80 -20.10 -11.72
N PRO A 615 1.90 -20.60 -12.58
CA PRO A 615 0.48 -20.57 -12.29
C PRO A 615 0.14 -21.50 -11.11
N GLU A 616 -0.61 -20.99 -10.16
CA GLU A 616 -1.35 -21.75 -9.17
C GLU A 616 -2.82 -21.65 -9.51
N TYR A 617 -3.54 -22.76 -9.52
CA TYR A 617 -4.90 -22.81 -10.04
C TYR A 617 -5.97 -22.85 -8.95
N VAL A 618 -7.12 -22.25 -9.25
CA VAL A 618 -8.38 -22.43 -8.52
C VAL A 618 -9.45 -22.83 -9.50
N ASN A 619 -10.07 -23.99 -9.25
CA ASN A 619 -11.17 -24.49 -10.06
C ASN A 619 -12.49 -23.91 -9.57
N ILE A 620 -13.25 -23.31 -10.48
CA ILE A 620 -14.41 -22.50 -10.14
C ILE A 620 -15.63 -23.00 -10.91
N PHE A 621 -16.73 -23.21 -10.16
CA PHE A 621 -18.04 -23.58 -10.67
C PHE A 621 -19.08 -22.49 -10.38
N GLY A 622 -19.99 -22.27 -11.29
CA GLY A 622 -21.17 -21.44 -11.05
C GLY A 622 -20.94 -19.93 -10.96
N VAL A 623 -19.73 -19.45 -11.27
CA VAL A 623 -19.40 -18.02 -11.31
C VAL A 623 -19.27 -17.57 -12.75
N PRO A 624 -19.95 -16.48 -13.19
CA PRO A 624 -19.82 -15.97 -14.56
C PRO A 624 -18.45 -15.32 -14.76
N PHE A 625 -17.71 -15.76 -15.77
CA PHE A 625 -16.33 -15.34 -16.05
C PHE A 625 -16.18 -14.42 -17.26
N THR A 626 -17.27 -13.86 -17.76
CA THR A 626 -17.18 -12.85 -18.82
C THR A 626 -16.40 -11.60 -18.41
N PHE A 627 -16.26 -11.39 -17.10
CA PHE A 627 -15.52 -10.27 -16.52
C PHE A 627 -14.04 -10.57 -16.24
N LEU A 628 -13.63 -11.83 -16.24
CA LEU A 628 -12.29 -12.25 -15.86
C LEU A 628 -11.69 -13.16 -16.92
N PRO A 629 -10.45 -12.90 -17.38
CA PRO A 629 -9.74 -13.86 -18.23
C PRO A 629 -9.52 -15.16 -17.44
N HIS A 630 -9.70 -16.30 -18.10
CA HIS A 630 -9.57 -17.62 -17.49
C HIS A 630 -8.97 -18.62 -18.46
N GLU A 631 -8.27 -19.64 -17.93
CA GLU A 631 -7.80 -20.78 -18.71
C GLU A 631 -8.87 -21.87 -18.75
N GLU A 632 -8.99 -22.56 -19.87
CA GLU A 632 -9.78 -23.78 -19.94
C GLU A 632 -8.98 -24.94 -19.31
N THR A 633 -9.70 -25.93 -18.73
CA THR A 633 -9.09 -27.05 -18.01
C THR A 633 -8.04 -27.80 -18.84
N GLY A 634 -6.78 -27.58 -18.51
CA GLY A 634 -5.63 -28.40 -18.92
C GLY A 634 -4.96 -28.97 -17.67
N GLU A 635 -4.19 -30.03 -17.81
CA GLU A 635 -3.36 -30.56 -16.72
C GLU A 635 -2.27 -29.52 -16.38
N GLY A 636 -2.47 -28.76 -15.31
CA GLY A 636 -1.47 -27.81 -14.80
C GLY A 636 -0.96 -28.23 -13.44
N PRO A 637 0.17 -27.67 -13.01
CA PRO A 637 0.72 -27.95 -11.68
C PRO A 637 -0.25 -27.48 -10.58
N GLU A 638 -0.42 -28.30 -9.56
CA GLU A 638 -1.23 -28.00 -8.40
C GLU A 638 -0.55 -26.96 -7.49
N PRO A 639 -1.30 -26.07 -6.81
CA PRO A 639 -0.72 -25.13 -5.88
C PRO A 639 -0.02 -25.87 -4.74
N PRO A 640 1.24 -25.55 -4.40
CA PRO A 640 1.95 -26.18 -3.32
C PRO A 640 1.40 -25.74 -1.95
N PRO A 641 1.50 -26.58 -0.90
CA PRO A 641 1.14 -26.18 0.45
C PRO A 641 2.07 -25.08 0.97
N PRO A 642 1.60 -24.26 1.93
CA PRO A 642 2.43 -23.23 2.53
C PRO A 642 3.73 -23.80 3.13
N LYS A 643 4.88 -23.21 2.82
CA LYS A 643 6.16 -23.60 3.39
C LYS A 643 6.29 -23.13 4.84
N ALA A 644 6.86 -23.98 5.69
CA ALA A 644 7.23 -23.61 7.05
C ALA A 644 8.27 -22.48 7.02
N LYS A 645 8.14 -21.51 7.92
CA LYS A 645 9.10 -20.41 8.06
C LYS A 645 10.09 -20.72 9.19
N THR A 646 11.36 -20.45 8.95
CA THR A 646 12.44 -20.56 9.95
C THR A 646 12.70 -19.20 10.58
N GLU A 647 12.78 -19.12 11.90
CA GLU A 647 13.10 -17.90 12.64
C GLU A 647 14.61 -17.61 12.55
N ILE A 648 14.95 -16.40 12.13
CA ILE A 648 16.34 -15.91 12.04
C ILE A 648 16.55 -14.81 13.07
N LYS A 649 17.55 -14.98 13.94
CA LYS A 649 17.86 -14.04 15.02
C LYS A 649 19.31 -14.16 15.48
N PRO A 650 19.87 -13.16 16.19
CA PRO A 650 21.15 -13.28 16.86
C PRO A 650 21.10 -14.41 17.90
N ASP A 651 22.14 -15.23 17.93
CA ASP A 651 22.28 -16.36 18.84
C ASP A 651 23.10 -15.94 20.08
N LYS A 652 22.44 -15.87 21.23
CA LYS A 652 23.08 -15.43 22.48
C LYS A 652 24.22 -16.34 22.91
N GLU A 653 24.19 -17.62 22.51
CA GLU A 653 25.24 -18.57 22.83
C GLU A 653 26.49 -18.38 21.97
N LYS A 654 26.40 -17.62 20.88
CA LYS A 654 27.45 -17.28 19.92
C LYS A 654 27.86 -15.80 19.96
N ALA A 655 27.64 -15.12 21.07
CA ALA A 655 27.97 -13.68 21.21
C ALA A 655 29.45 -13.36 20.96
N GLU A 656 30.37 -14.33 21.13
CA GLU A 656 31.78 -14.21 20.80
C GLU A 656 32.05 -13.97 19.31
N HIS A 657 31.06 -14.30 18.44
CA HIS A 657 31.11 -14.09 16.99
C HIS A 657 30.44 -12.81 16.55
N GLU A 658 30.15 -11.89 17.47
CA GLU A 658 29.56 -10.58 17.13
C GLU A 658 30.50 -9.77 16.22
N ILE A 659 29.93 -9.15 15.21
CA ILE A 659 30.60 -8.26 14.27
C ILE A 659 29.96 -6.88 14.35
N SER A 660 30.77 -5.85 14.59
CA SER A 660 30.33 -4.45 14.59
C SER A 660 30.71 -3.76 13.29
N PHE A 661 29.87 -2.82 12.85
CA PHE A 661 30.03 -2.08 11.61
C PHE A 661 29.49 -0.64 11.73
N PRO A 662 30.01 0.32 10.92
CA PRO A 662 29.58 1.70 10.97
C PRO A 662 28.13 1.86 10.44
N ASN A 663 27.34 2.64 11.16
CA ASN A 663 25.96 2.96 10.79
C ASN A 663 25.90 4.30 10.03
N VAL A 664 26.27 4.26 8.75
CA VAL A 664 26.22 5.44 7.87
C VAL A 664 24.84 5.57 7.27
N LEU A 665 24.11 6.60 7.66
CA LEU A 665 22.76 6.86 7.15
C LEU A 665 22.77 7.35 5.71
N ARG A 666 23.71 8.28 5.42
CA ARG A 666 23.84 8.89 4.10
C ARG A 666 25.22 9.58 3.98
N ILE A 667 25.58 9.88 2.75
CA ILE A 667 26.66 10.82 2.47
C ILE A 667 25.99 12.12 2.03
N ASP A 668 26.22 13.18 2.80
CA ASP A 668 25.81 14.51 2.39
C ASP A 668 26.88 15.10 1.49
N HIS A 669 26.44 15.53 0.31
CA HIS A 669 27.20 16.48 -0.48
C HIS A 669 27.01 17.83 0.18
N ILE A 670 27.94 18.22 1.05
CA ILE A 670 27.99 19.59 1.51
C ILE A 670 28.49 20.41 0.35
N TYR A 671 27.57 20.89 -0.46
CA TYR A 671 27.84 22.01 -1.33
C TYR A 671 28.03 23.21 -0.41
N LYS A 672 29.27 23.66 -0.22
CA LYS A 672 29.54 25.02 0.21
C LYS A 672 29.71 25.84 -1.06
N PRO A 673 28.65 26.40 -1.62
CA PRO A 673 28.75 27.29 -2.74
C PRO A 673 29.46 28.53 -2.23
N GLN A 674 30.72 28.67 -2.58
CA GLN A 674 31.51 29.84 -2.24
C GLN A 674 31.55 30.74 -3.47
N LEU A 675 30.82 31.84 -3.39
CA LEU A 675 30.99 32.91 -4.36
C LEU A 675 32.32 33.63 -4.05
N THR A 676 33.19 33.65 -5.01
CA THR A 676 34.48 34.36 -4.89
C THR A 676 34.64 35.38 -6.00
N ILE A 677 35.35 36.45 -5.67
CA ILE A 677 35.79 37.44 -6.65
C ILE A 677 37.28 37.68 -6.48
N ASN A 678 37.97 37.63 -7.61
CA ASN A 678 39.39 37.93 -7.62
C ASN A 678 39.59 39.41 -7.92
N LEU A 679 39.69 40.26 -6.89
CA LEU A 679 39.82 41.71 -7.02
C LEU A 679 40.99 42.12 -7.90
N ALA A 680 42.10 41.35 -7.99
CA ALA A 680 43.24 41.66 -8.84
C ALA A 680 42.88 41.60 -10.33
N LYS A 681 41.94 40.74 -10.72
CA LYS A 681 41.50 40.57 -12.11
C LYS A 681 40.33 41.50 -12.50
N VAL A 682 39.59 42.04 -11.51
CA VAL A 682 38.47 42.95 -11.76
C VAL A 682 38.97 44.25 -12.42
N LYS A 683 38.45 44.57 -13.56
CA LYS A 683 38.72 45.85 -14.23
C LYS A 683 38.12 47.01 -13.43
N PRO A 684 38.78 48.15 -13.30
CA PRO A 684 38.16 49.31 -12.67
C PRO A 684 36.93 49.79 -13.45
N LEU A 685 35.82 50.01 -12.72
CA LEU A 685 34.60 50.64 -13.25
C LEU A 685 34.65 52.14 -12.96
N GLU A 686 34.69 52.94 -14.00
CA GLU A 686 34.62 54.41 -13.86
C GLU A 686 33.16 54.89 -13.94
N LEU A 687 32.72 55.57 -12.90
CA LEU A 687 31.39 56.18 -12.82
C LEU A 687 31.51 57.69 -13.10
N ASP A 688 30.80 58.12 -14.14
CA ASP A 688 30.79 59.55 -14.55
C ASP A 688 29.57 60.26 -13.93
N PRO A 689 29.76 61.28 -13.10
CA PRO A 689 28.70 62.06 -12.50
C PRO A 689 27.75 62.72 -13.52
N TYR A 690 28.26 62.97 -14.74
CA TYR A 690 27.49 63.66 -15.80
C TYR A 690 26.80 62.67 -16.77
N SER A 691 27.03 61.37 -16.61
CA SER A 691 26.34 60.39 -17.44
C SER A 691 24.87 60.35 -17.05
N SER A 692 23.98 60.72 -17.97
CA SER A 692 22.53 60.75 -17.75
C SER A 692 21.97 59.35 -17.45
N ILE A 693 21.27 59.23 -16.33
CA ILE A 693 20.43 58.11 -16.03
C ILE A 693 18.99 58.51 -16.39
N THR A 694 18.30 57.65 -17.06
CA THR A 694 16.93 57.93 -17.49
C THR A 694 15.98 57.96 -16.27
N GLU A 695 14.96 58.79 -16.31
CA GLU A 695 13.92 58.92 -15.27
C GLU A 695 13.29 57.59 -14.91
N ALA A 696 13.21 56.64 -15.87
CA ALA A 696 12.68 55.28 -15.67
C ALA A 696 13.57 54.43 -14.76
N GLU A 697 14.89 54.53 -14.82
CA GLU A 697 15.85 53.85 -13.99
C GLU A 697 15.81 54.33 -12.53
N LEU A 698 15.57 55.58 -12.32
CA LEU A 698 15.46 56.16 -10.97
C LEU A 698 14.15 55.78 -10.28
N GLY A 699 13.06 55.80 -11.00
CA GLY A 699 11.75 55.31 -10.51
C GLY A 699 11.77 53.87 -10.09
N ALA A 700 12.42 53.01 -10.85
CA ALA A 700 12.58 51.57 -10.51
C ALA A 700 13.45 51.36 -9.26
N ILE A 701 14.48 52.18 -9.06
CA ILE A 701 15.40 52.06 -7.90
C ILE A 701 14.72 52.54 -6.62
N ILE A 702 13.91 53.59 -6.66
CA ILE A 702 13.30 54.20 -5.46
C ILE A 702 12.06 53.40 -5.00
N ALA A 703 11.19 53.00 -5.94
CA ALA A 703 9.90 52.41 -5.61
C ALA A 703 9.80 50.88 -5.78
N GLY A 704 10.80 50.23 -6.36
CA GLY A 704 10.75 48.81 -6.70
C GLY A 704 9.70 48.49 -7.78
N LYS A 705 9.15 49.50 -8.46
CA LYS A 705 8.23 49.38 -9.59
C LYS A 705 8.46 50.53 -10.60
N PRO A 706 8.36 50.29 -11.90
CA PRO A 706 8.42 51.36 -12.88
C PRO A 706 7.26 52.33 -12.64
N THR A 707 7.55 53.56 -12.26
CA THR A 707 6.57 54.62 -12.11
C THR A 707 6.87 55.70 -13.14
N ASN A 708 5.86 56.16 -13.84
CA ASN A 708 5.91 57.24 -14.81
C ASN A 708 6.01 58.64 -14.14
N LEU A 709 6.85 58.77 -13.14
CA LEU A 709 7.05 60.02 -12.40
C LEU A 709 8.24 60.76 -12.97
N SER A 710 8.03 62.02 -13.43
CA SER A 710 9.08 62.91 -13.88
C SER A 710 10.02 63.32 -12.73
N ILE A 711 11.31 63.36 -12.97
CA ILE A 711 12.35 63.75 -12.02
C ILE A 711 12.25 65.23 -11.56
N SER A 712 11.41 66.07 -12.18
CA SER A 712 11.30 67.52 -11.92
C SER A 712 10.69 67.83 -10.53
N GLY A 713 11.10 67.14 -9.49
CA GLY A 713 10.72 67.39 -8.10
C GLY A 713 11.41 66.55 -7.09
N ILE A 714 12.40 65.74 -7.49
CA ILE A 714 13.09 64.79 -6.59
C ILE A 714 14.40 65.43 -6.12
N ASP A 715 14.52 65.74 -4.83
CA ASP A 715 15.78 66.16 -4.23
C ASP A 715 16.73 64.99 -4.05
N LEU A 716 17.69 64.84 -4.97
CA LEU A 716 18.70 63.78 -4.94
C LEU A 716 19.58 63.86 -3.70
N VAL A 717 19.73 65.03 -3.11
CA VAL A 717 20.54 65.21 -1.90
C VAL A 717 19.77 64.65 -0.71
N GLU A 718 18.47 64.92 -0.60
CA GLU A 718 17.61 64.35 0.44
C GLU A 718 17.57 62.82 0.37
N ILE A 719 17.49 62.27 -0.84
CA ILE A 719 17.53 60.80 -1.04
C ILE A 719 18.89 60.22 -0.64
N GLY A 720 19.99 60.91 -1.02
CA GLY A 720 21.36 60.48 -0.64
C GLY A 720 21.58 60.49 0.86
N VAL A 721 21.07 61.50 1.56
CA VAL A 721 21.10 61.63 3.03
C VAL A 721 20.31 60.53 3.71
N ASN A 722 19.09 60.26 3.22
CA ASN A 722 18.15 59.28 3.81
C ASN A 722 18.46 57.84 3.45
N THR A 723 19.29 57.61 2.42
CA THR A 723 19.65 56.23 2.00
C THR A 723 21.00 55.83 2.58
N ARG A 724 21.02 54.83 3.46
CA ARG A 724 22.26 54.31 4.03
C ARG A 724 23.04 53.46 3.03
N MET A 725 24.37 53.47 3.12
CA MET A 725 25.24 52.67 2.24
C MET A 725 24.89 51.19 2.29
N GLN A 726 24.55 50.64 3.47
CA GLN A 726 24.12 49.25 3.63
C GLN A 726 22.84 48.93 2.80
N THR A 727 21.92 49.87 2.67
CA THR A 727 20.74 49.70 1.84
C THR A 727 21.10 49.58 0.33
N ILE A 728 22.08 50.34 -0.13
CA ILE A 728 22.60 50.25 -1.51
C ILE A 728 23.27 48.90 -1.74
N ILE A 729 24.14 48.49 -0.82
CA ILE A 729 24.83 47.18 -0.87
C ILE A 729 23.83 46.05 -0.92
N PHE A 730 22.82 46.06 -0.02
CA PHE A 730 21.79 45.03 0.04
C PHE A 730 20.93 44.97 -1.25
N LYS A 731 20.50 46.11 -1.76
CA LYS A 731 19.74 46.18 -3.03
C LYS A 731 20.55 45.67 -4.20
N THR A 732 21.83 46.05 -4.29
CA THR A 732 22.76 45.56 -5.33
C THR A 732 22.96 44.05 -5.25
N ALA A 733 23.21 43.50 -4.06
CA ALA A 733 23.35 42.06 -3.84
C ALA A 733 22.07 41.27 -4.18
N SER A 734 20.91 41.82 -3.78
CA SER A 734 19.61 41.23 -4.10
C SER A 734 19.30 41.27 -5.61
N ALA A 735 19.66 42.35 -6.31
CA ALA A 735 19.47 42.44 -7.74
C ALA A 735 20.41 41.50 -8.52
N ILE A 736 21.65 41.30 -8.05
CA ILE A 736 22.57 40.31 -8.62
C ILE A 736 21.96 38.89 -8.43
N TYR A 737 21.43 38.57 -7.26
CA TYR A 737 20.80 37.27 -7.00
C TYR A 737 19.55 37.02 -7.87
N ASN A 738 18.71 38.03 -8.08
CA ASN A 738 17.46 37.91 -8.82
C ASN A 738 17.59 38.09 -10.34
N SER A 739 18.81 38.29 -10.86
CA SER A 739 19.04 38.47 -12.28
C SER A 739 18.70 37.23 -13.11
N GLU A 740 18.01 37.37 -14.24
CA GLU A 740 17.72 36.30 -15.20
C GLU A 740 19.00 35.67 -15.81
N LYS A 741 20.12 36.36 -15.75
CA LYS A 741 21.42 35.86 -16.21
C LYS A 741 22.16 35.02 -15.19
N LYS A 742 21.54 34.75 -14.05
CA LYS A 742 22.10 33.96 -12.96
C LYS A 742 22.41 32.53 -13.44
N PRO A 743 23.65 32.03 -13.32
CA PRO A 743 23.92 30.60 -13.46
C PRO A 743 23.13 29.80 -12.42
N ASP A 744 22.89 28.52 -12.68
CA ASP A 744 22.20 27.65 -11.75
C ASP A 744 23.06 27.41 -10.49
N TRP A 745 23.02 28.37 -9.56
CA TRP A 745 23.72 28.26 -8.28
C TRP A 745 22.97 27.33 -7.35
N LYS A 746 23.54 26.17 -7.07
CA LYS A 746 22.95 25.21 -6.15
C LYS A 746 23.21 25.63 -4.69
N GLY A 747 22.20 26.09 -3.97
CA GLY A 747 22.27 26.52 -2.58
C GLY A 747 21.08 27.37 -2.14
N SER A 748 20.99 27.69 -0.82
CA SER A 748 19.90 28.51 -0.32
C SER A 748 20.12 29.99 -0.66
N LYS A 749 19.02 30.71 -0.87
CA LYS A 749 19.00 32.15 -1.15
C LYS A 749 19.73 32.94 -0.06
N GLU A 750 19.54 32.57 1.18
CA GLU A 750 20.13 33.24 2.34
C GLU A 750 21.66 33.13 2.33
N THR A 751 22.19 31.96 2.02
CA THR A 751 23.64 31.71 1.95
C THR A 751 24.29 32.53 0.85
N PHE A 752 23.70 32.59 -0.33
CA PHE A 752 24.23 33.39 -1.45
C PHE A 752 24.09 34.88 -1.21
N LEU A 753 22.99 35.34 -0.63
CA LEU A 753 22.76 36.74 -0.39
C LEU A 753 23.77 37.30 0.62
N ILE A 754 24.09 36.57 1.68
CA ILE A 754 25.13 36.97 2.65
C ILE A 754 26.49 37.11 1.97
N GLN A 755 26.86 36.17 1.11
CA GLN A 755 28.14 36.22 0.39
C GLN A 755 28.18 37.35 -0.63
N LEU A 756 27.07 37.59 -1.36
CA LEU A 756 26.96 38.70 -2.31
C LEU A 756 27.04 40.06 -1.61
N ILE A 757 26.44 40.21 -0.45
CA ILE A 757 26.57 41.45 0.37
C ILE A 757 28.03 41.69 0.68
N GLY A 758 28.77 40.67 1.16
CA GLY A 758 30.21 40.80 1.46
C GLY A 758 31.07 41.10 0.22
N ILE A 759 30.74 40.53 -0.94
CA ILE A 759 31.43 40.80 -2.22
C ILE A 759 31.16 42.23 -2.69
N VAL A 760 29.92 42.64 -2.69
CA VAL A 760 29.50 44.01 -3.12
C VAL A 760 30.14 45.07 -2.21
N GLU A 761 30.15 44.84 -0.90
CA GLU A 761 30.76 45.72 0.08
C GLU A 761 32.28 45.88 -0.16
N LYS A 762 32.97 44.75 -0.38
CA LYS A 762 34.44 44.78 -0.68
C LYS A 762 34.74 45.57 -1.95
N ILE A 763 33.93 45.46 -2.98
CA ILE A 763 34.16 46.15 -4.25
C ILE A 763 33.82 47.62 -4.16
N ILE A 764 32.73 47.99 -3.55
CA ILE A 764 32.32 49.39 -3.35
C ILE A 764 33.39 50.15 -2.52
N ASN A 765 34.03 49.44 -1.59
CA ASN A 765 35.08 50.02 -0.75
C ASN A 765 36.50 49.85 -1.31
N SER A 766 36.64 49.24 -2.50
CA SER A 766 37.93 49.07 -3.18
C SER A 766 38.21 50.21 -4.19
N ASP A 767 39.45 50.18 -4.73
CA ASP A 767 39.87 51.07 -5.84
C ASP A 767 39.30 50.67 -7.22
N LYS A 768 38.47 49.60 -7.22
CA LYS A 768 37.81 49.08 -8.47
C LYS A 768 36.59 49.84 -8.89
N ILE A 769 35.96 50.63 -8.03
CA ILE A 769 34.95 51.61 -8.40
C ILE A 769 35.60 53.00 -8.29
N ARG A 770 35.74 53.67 -9.42
CA ARG A 770 36.38 54.99 -9.52
C ARG A 770 35.36 56.02 -10.00
N PHE A 771 35.49 57.21 -9.45
CA PHE A 771 34.66 58.32 -9.85
C PHE A 771 35.53 59.30 -10.67
N LYS A 772 35.06 59.70 -11.86
CA LYS A 772 35.78 60.60 -12.74
C LYS A 772 36.14 61.96 -12.08
N ASN A 773 35.27 62.37 -11.13
CA ASN A 773 35.57 63.55 -10.35
C ASN A 773 35.97 63.18 -8.92
N PRO A 774 37.22 63.46 -8.47
CA PRO A 774 37.75 63.05 -7.13
C PRO A 774 36.92 63.61 -5.96
N LEU A 775 36.19 64.70 -6.11
CA LEU A 775 35.36 65.29 -5.06
C LEU A 775 34.19 64.35 -4.64
N PHE A 776 33.74 63.51 -5.56
CA PHE A 776 32.70 62.51 -5.22
C PHE A 776 33.21 61.34 -4.41
N ASN A 777 34.53 61.15 -4.37
CA ASN A 777 35.12 60.09 -3.53
C ASN A 777 35.32 60.51 -2.06
N GLN A 778 35.32 61.85 -1.81
CA GLN A 778 35.52 62.42 -0.46
C GLN A 778 34.17 62.74 0.25
N ASP A 779 33.07 62.82 -0.49
CA ASP A 779 31.76 63.11 0.05
C ASP A 779 30.88 61.85 0.01
N GLU A 780 30.61 61.30 1.18
CA GLU A 780 29.81 60.09 1.33
C GLU A 780 28.39 60.18 0.77
N VAL A 781 27.74 61.33 0.83
CA VAL A 781 26.39 61.56 0.29
C VAL A 781 26.42 61.52 -1.24
N ARG A 782 27.40 62.25 -1.84
CA ARG A 782 27.59 62.24 -3.30
C ARG A 782 27.97 60.85 -3.83
N LYS A 783 28.81 60.11 -3.11
CA LYS A 783 29.15 58.72 -3.43
C LYS A 783 27.92 57.84 -3.47
N ARG A 784 27.04 57.91 -2.47
CA ARG A 784 25.78 57.17 -2.41
C ARG A 784 24.87 57.49 -3.59
N ILE A 785 24.68 58.78 -3.89
CA ILE A 785 23.88 59.24 -5.05
C ILE A 785 24.43 58.64 -6.34
N LEU A 786 25.73 58.69 -6.57
CA LEU A 786 26.32 58.21 -7.80
C LEU A 786 26.25 56.71 -7.96
N LEU A 787 26.42 55.98 -6.87
CA LEU A 787 26.24 54.52 -6.85
C LEU A 787 24.78 54.12 -7.11
N MET A 788 23.82 54.80 -6.53
CA MET A 788 22.39 54.58 -6.80
C MET A 788 22.05 54.85 -8.28
N LEU A 789 22.49 55.96 -8.83
CA LEU A 789 22.23 56.33 -10.22
C LEU A 789 22.86 55.35 -11.24
N ASN A 790 23.99 54.67 -10.88
CA ASN A 790 24.71 53.76 -11.75
C ASN A 790 24.56 52.28 -11.30
N MET A 791 23.57 51.95 -10.47
CA MET A 791 23.44 50.61 -9.88
C MET A 791 23.41 49.49 -10.93
N ASN A 792 22.71 49.68 -12.06
CA ASN A 792 22.69 48.72 -13.15
C ASN A 792 24.08 48.45 -13.76
N LYS A 793 24.89 49.50 -13.92
CA LYS A 793 26.27 49.37 -14.42
C LYS A 793 27.14 48.60 -13.41
N VAL A 794 26.98 48.87 -12.13
CA VAL A 794 27.69 48.16 -11.05
C VAL A 794 27.25 46.68 -11.02
N ILE A 795 25.96 46.40 -11.14
CA ILE A 795 25.43 45.03 -11.17
C ILE A 795 25.98 44.23 -12.37
N GLN A 796 25.93 44.80 -13.58
CA GLN A 796 26.45 44.14 -14.77
C GLN A 796 27.94 43.90 -14.70
N HIS A 797 28.70 44.86 -14.17
CA HIS A 797 30.13 44.73 -13.97
C HIS A 797 30.48 43.62 -13.01
N LEU A 798 29.80 43.52 -11.88
CA LEU A 798 29.99 42.50 -10.88
C LEU A 798 29.56 41.10 -11.35
N TRP A 799 28.52 41.03 -12.17
CA TRP A 799 28.03 39.77 -12.73
C TRP A 799 29.13 39.00 -13.49
N ASN A 800 29.88 39.68 -14.29
CA ASN A 800 30.90 39.09 -15.16
C ASN A 800 32.11 38.60 -14.36
N GLU A 801 32.31 39.12 -13.16
CA GLU A 801 33.52 38.89 -12.35
C GLU A 801 33.31 37.91 -11.16
N ILE A 802 32.03 37.62 -10.84
CA ILE A 802 31.71 36.69 -9.76
C ILE A 802 31.78 35.23 -10.29
N SER A 803 32.72 34.45 -9.76
CA SER A 803 32.84 33.05 -10.05
C SER A 803 32.33 32.20 -8.88
N ALA A 804 31.57 31.14 -9.20
CA ALA A 804 31.15 30.17 -8.23
C ALA A 804 32.17 29.00 -8.19
N VAL A 805 32.84 28.83 -7.07
CA VAL A 805 33.69 27.65 -6.82
C VAL A 805 32.87 26.63 -6.02
N ASN A 806 32.49 25.55 -6.68
CA ASN A 806 31.81 24.43 -6.03
C ASN A 806 32.86 23.52 -5.39
N THR A 807 33.07 23.63 -4.10
CA THR A 807 33.81 22.64 -3.33
C THR A 807 32.82 21.58 -2.83
N THR A 808 32.92 20.37 -3.38
CA THR A 808 32.12 19.22 -2.94
C THR A 808 32.90 18.48 -1.86
N GLN A 809 32.45 18.56 -0.62
CA GLN A 809 32.99 17.71 0.45
C GLN A 809 31.97 16.62 0.73
N LEU A 810 32.38 15.35 0.53
CA LEU A 810 31.60 14.18 0.91
C LEU A 810 31.75 13.98 2.42
N THR A 811 30.68 14.14 3.16
CA THR A 811 30.71 13.94 4.62
C THR A 811 29.75 12.80 4.96
N PRO A 812 30.24 11.68 5.51
CA PRO A 812 29.35 10.63 5.99
C PRO A 812 28.56 11.14 7.20
N ILE A 813 27.27 10.93 7.17
CA ILE A 813 26.36 11.22 8.28
C ILE A 813 26.06 9.90 8.97
N PHE A 814 26.56 9.76 10.17
CA PHE A 814 26.28 8.63 11.05
C PHE A 814 24.97 8.83 11.78
N ASP A 815 24.35 7.73 12.19
CA ASP A 815 23.28 7.78 13.17
C ASP A 815 23.82 8.42 14.47
N LYS A 816 23.05 9.35 15.05
CA LYS A 816 23.50 10.09 16.23
C LYS A 816 23.45 9.27 17.52
N GLU A 817 22.47 8.38 17.60
CA GLU A 817 22.23 7.55 18.79
C GLU A 817 23.04 6.24 18.71
N HIS A 818 23.14 5.68 17.51
CA HIS A 818 23.84 4.42 17.26
C HIS A 818 24.81 4.55 16.09
N PRO A 819 25.94 5.27 16.23
CA PRO A 819 26.89 5.47 15.14
C PRO A 819 27.62 4.19 14.70
N ILE A 820 27.65 3.18 15.58
CA ILE A 820 28.14 1.84 15.32
C ILE A 820 26.99 0.88 15.63
N ARG A 821 26.74 -0.06 14.74
CA ARG A 821 25.82 -1.16 14.90
C ARG A 821 26.57 -2.48 14.95
N SER A 822 25.89 -3.52 15.38
CA SER A 822 26.44 -4.87 15.40
C SER A 822 25.42 -5.91 14.95
N THR A 823 25.87 -7.13 14.80
CA THR A 823 25.00 -8.27 14.51
C THR A 823 23.99 -8.55 15.63
N THR A 824 24.19 -8.03 16.85
CA THR A 824 23.21 -8.07 17.94
C THR A 824 21.98 -7.21 17.65
N ASP A 825 22.12 -6.15 16.86
CA ASP A 825 21.04 -5.23 16.52
C ASP A 825 20.11 -5.76 15.43
N ILE A 826 20.43 -6.93 14.87
CA ILE A 826 19.56 -7.60 13.90
C ILE A 826 18.30 -8.06 14.61
N ARG A 827 17.18 -7.66 14.08
CA ARG A 827 15.88 -8.04 14.59
C ARG A 827 15.47 -9.42 14.07
N THR A 828 14.69 -10.12 14.86
CA THR A 828 14.13 -11.40 14.48
C THR A 828 13.28 -11.27 13.23
N TRP A 829 13.52 -12.14 12.25
CA TRP A 829 12.74 -12.25 11.02
C TRP A 829 12.54 -13.71 10.62
N TRP A 830 11.69 -13.98 9.65
CA TRP A 830 11.32 -15.34 9.25
C TRP A 830 11.49 -15.55 7.75
N THR A 831 12.04 -16.71 7.38
CA THR A 831 12.27 -17.06 5.99
C THR A 831 11.77 -18.48 5.68
N SER A 832 11.33 -18.70 4.44
CA SER A 832 11.08 -20.04 3.88
C SER A 832 12.24 -20.53 2.99
N LYS A 833 13.29 -19.72 2.84
CA LYS A 833 14.49 -20.06 2.08
C LYS A 833 15.34 -21.09 2.82
N PRO A 834 16.18 -21.86 2.10
CA PRO A 834 17.14 -22.73 2.72
C PRO A 834 18.09 -21.97 3.65
N CYS A 835 18.35 -22.51 4.80
CA CYS A 835 19.25 -21.91 5.78
C CYS A 835 20.01 -22.99 6.57
N GLU A 836 21.22 -22.67 7.00
CA GLU A 836 22.08 -23.59 7.76
C GLU A 836 22.75 -22.88 8.92
N ASN A 837 22.97 -23.64 10.01
CA ASN A 837 23.64 -23.14 11.20
C ASN A 837 25.15 -23.30 11.04
N PHE A 838 25.91 -22.21 11.22
CA PHE A 838 27.36 -22.18 11.16
C PHE A 838 27.96 -21.78 12.52
N SER A 839 29.04 -22.45 12.90
CA SER A 839 29.65 -22.25 14.22
C SER A 839 30.27 -20.87 14.43
N LYS A 840 30.72 -20.21 13.36
CA LYS A 840 31.40 -18.89 13.41
C LYS A 840 30.46 -17.74 13.02
N SER A 841 29.16 -17.97 12.92
CA SER A 841 28.18 -16.93 12.67
C SER A 841 27.42 -16.59 13.95
N HIS A 842 27.34 -15.30 14.30
CA HIS A 842 26.53 -14.84 15.43
C HIS A 842 25.03 -15.01 15.19
N ILE A 843 24.60 -15.16 13.92
CA ILE A 843 23.19 -15.39 13.57
C ILE A 843 22.91 -16.89 13.60
N ASN A 844 21.77 -17.30 14.19
CA ASN A 844 21.41 -18.69 14.40
C ASN A 844 21.41 -19.52 13.10
N PHE A 845 20.97 -18.93 11.99
CA PHE A 845 21.01 -19.54 10.66
C PHE A 845 21.44 -18.52 9.61
N VAL A 846 22.31 -18.92 8.70
CA VAL A 846 22.68 -18.18 7.51
C VAL A 846 21.76 -18.62 6.37
N VAL A 847 21.03 -17.68 5.81
CA VAL A 847 20.11 -17.91 4.70
C VAL A 847 20.88 -17.78 3.39
N TYR A 848 20.61 -18.62 2.41
CA TYR A 848 21.27 -18.58 1.11
C TYR A 848 20.28 -18.70 -0.05
N ASP A 849 20.58 -17.95 -1.11
CA ASP A 849 19.76 -17.86 -2.31
C ASP A 849 20.28 -18.78 -3.42
N SER A 850 21.54 -19.16 -3.31
CA SER A 850 22.22 -20.01 -4.29
C SER A 850 23.13 -21.04 -3.63
N THR A 851 23.39 -22.12 -4.35
CA THR A 851 24.36 -23.15 -3.92
C THR A 851 25.77 -22.55 -3.78
N TRP A 852 26.08 -21.48 -4.52
CA TRP A 852 27.37 -20.80 -4.44
C TRP A 852 27.55 -20.09 -3.10
N GLU A 853 26.57 -19.32 -2.68
CA GLU A 853 26.60 -18.63 -1.36
C GLU A 853 26.74 -19.62 -0.21
N PHE A 854 26.03 -20.75 -0.28
CA PHE A 854 26.16 -21.82 0.71
C PHE A 854 27.58 -22.39 0.73
N LEU A 855 28.17 -22.70 -0.41
CA LEU A 855 29.53 -23.25 -0.48
C LEU A 855 30.57 -22.25 0.04
N GLU A 856 30.41 -20.96 -0.26
CA GLU A 856 31.29 -19.91 0.26
C GLU A 856 31.11 -19.72 1.77
N ALA A 857 29.88 -19.68 2.29
CA ALA A 857 29.64 -19.62 3.73
C ALA A 857 30.32 -20.80 4.47
N ARG A 858 30.27 -21.98 3.89
CA ARG A 858 30.93 -23.17 4.45
C ARG A 858 32.45 -23.05 4.42
N LYS A 859 33.04 -22.63 3.32
CA LYS A 859 34.50 -22.38 3.23
C LYS A 859 34.96 -21.32 4.22
N ILE A 860 34.20 -20.24 4.38
CA ILE A 860 34.47 -19.17 5.34
C ILE A 860 34.44 -19.74 6.74
N ASN A 861 33.42 -20.53 7.11
CA ASN A 861 33.27 -21.17 8.41
C ASN A 861 34.45 -22.12 8.71
N ASP A 862 34.89 -22.89 7.72
CA ASP A 862 35.96 -23.90 7.86
C ASP A 862 37.36 -23.26 7.85
N SER A 863 37.52 -22.04 7.41
CA SER A 863 38.81 -21.33 7.33
C SER A 863 39.42 -21.07 8.70
N LYS A 864 40.68 -21.43 8.89
CA LYS A 864 41.44 -21.17 10.13
C LYS A 864 41.77 -19.70 10.37
N LEU A 865 41.70 -18.87 9.34
CA LEU A 865 41.98 -17.43 9.38
C LEU A 865 40.79 -16.62 9.85
N VAL A 866 39.57 -17.16 9.72
CA VAL A 866 38.31 -16.47 10.06
C VAL A 866 38.00 -16.67 11.54
N GLU A 867 37.73 -15.59 12.22
CA GLU A 867 37.22 -15.54 13.59
C GLU A 867 35.68 -15.62 13.60
N SER A 868 35.02 -14.75 12.84
CA SER A 868 33.57 -14.72 12.69
C SER A 868 33.18 -14.18 11.32
N PHE A 869 31.95 -14.47 10.90
CA PHE A 869 31.37 -13.94 9.67
C PHE A 869 29.86 -13.78 9.78
N VAL A 870 29.30 -12.93 8.93
CA VAL A 870 27.88 -12.73 8.80
C VAL A 870 27.52 -12.49 7.33
N LYS A 871 26.42 -13.07 6.87
CA LYS A 871 25.80 -12.69 5.60
C LYS A 871 25.06 -11.37 5.81
N ASN A 872 25.12 -10.48 4.86
CA ASN A 872 24.52 -9.14 4.93
C ASN A 872 23.00 -9.15 4.66
N ASP A 873 22.30 -10.15 5.24
CA ASP A 873 20.84 -10.23 5.19
C ASP A 873 20.25 -9.46 6.37
N HIS A 874 19.37 -8.51 6.10
CA HIS A 874 18.71 -7.68 7.13
C HIS A 874 19.66 -6.93 8.07
N LEU A 875 20.96 -6.96 7.77
CA LEU A 875 21.99 -6.26 8.54
C LEU A 875 21.92 -4.75 8.34
N GLY A 876 21.55 -4.34 7.13
CA GLY A 876 21.50 -2.93 6.74
C GLY A 876 22.91 -2.29 6.57
N PHE A 877 23.93 -3.11 6.38
CA PHE A 877 25.25 -2.62 6.07
C PHE A 877 25.38 -2.33 4.57
N ALA A 878 25.79 -1.11 4.22
CA ALA A 878 26.05 -0.71 2.84
C ALA A 878 27.29 0.18 2.76
N ILE A 879 28.08 -0.01 1.73
CA ILE A 879 29.18 0.89 1.37
C ILE A 879 28.61 1.95 0.44
N ILE A 880 28.61 3.20 0.90
CA ILE A 880 28.12 4.33 0.12
C ILE A 880 29.30 4.94 -0.64
N TYR A 881 29.18 5.06 -1.97
CA TYR A 881 30.22 5.60 -2.82
C TYR A 881 29.64 6.55 -3.89
N ASN A 882 30.49 7.44 -4.38
CA ASN A 882 30.12 8.34 -5.47
C ASN A 882 30.75 7.84 -6.77
N TYR A 883 29.90 7.59 -7.78
CA TYR A 883 30.35 7.25 -9.12
C TYR A 883 29.73 8.23 -10.11
N GLN A 884 30.54 8.93 -10.86
CA GLN A 884 30.13 9.95 -11.84
C GLN A 884 29.18 11.02 -11.30
N GLY A 885 29.34 11.43 -10.03
CA GLY A 885 28.48 12.45 -9.41
C GLY A 885 27.18 11.91 -8.81
N ILE A 886 26.90 10.62 -8.96
CA ILE A 886 25.74 9.95 -8.38
C ILE A 886 26.19 9.16 -7.15
N VAL A 887 25.46 9.33 -6.04
CA VAL A 887 25.69 8.53 -4.82
C VAL A 887 25.03 7.18 -4.99
N ASN A 888 25.82 6.14 -4.96
CA ASN A 888 25.42 4.75 -5.05
C ASN A 888 25.66 4.04 -3.73
N ARG A 889 24.99 2.90 -3.54
CA ARG A 889 25.20 1.98 -2.42
C ARG A 889 25.61 0.64 -2.98
N TYR A 890 26.53 0.01 -2.28
CA TYR A 890 26.97 -1.34 -2.54
C TYR A 890 26.70 -2.18 -1.30
N PHE A 891 25.99 -3.28 -1.48
CA PHE A 891 25.66 -4.24 -0.44
C PHE A 891 26.51 -5.49 -0.68
N PRO A 892 27.55 -5.70 0.07
CA PRO A 892 28.34 -6.93 -0.05
C PRO A 892 27.57 -8.13 0.53
N ASP A 893 27.86 -9.32 0.01
CA ASP A 893 27.21 -10.55 0.48
C ASP A 893 27.64 -10.92 1.89
N PHE A 894 28.94 -10.80 2.21
CA PHE A 894 29.48 -11.21 3.51
C PHE A 894 30.40 -10.16 4.11
N ILE A 895 30.32 -10.05 5.44
CA ILE A 895 31.30 -9.36 6.29
C ILE A 895 32.00 -10.43 7.09
N ILE A 896 33.34 -10.50 7.00
CA ILE A 896 34.17 -11.53 7.61
C ILE A 896 35.15 -10.85 8.53
N LYS A 897 35.21 -11.23 9.81
CA LYS A 897 36.24 -10.80 10.77
C LYS A 897 37.35 -11.83 10.81
N LEU A 898 38.54 -11.41 10.49
CA LEU A 898 39.73 -12.24 10.55
C LEU A 898 40.30 -12.27 11.97
N LYS A 899 41.07 -13.29 12.30
CA LYS A 899 41.81 -13.40 13.58
C LYS A 899 42.87 -12.30 13.79
N THR A 900 43.23 -11.61 12.71
CA THR A 900 44.12 -10.43 12.76
C THR A 900 43.40 -9.18 13.25
N GLY A 901 42.07 -9.23 13.42
CA GLY A 901 41.22 -8.09 13.74
C GLY A 901 40.76 -7.29 12.53
N GLU A 902 41.22 -7.62 11.34
CA GLU A 902 40.77 -6.99 10.08
C GLU A 902 39.44 -7.52 9.64
N HIS A 903 38.65 -6.66 8.94
CA HIS A 903 37.38 -7.04 8.34
C HIS A 903 37.52 -7.14 6.83
N LEU A 904 37.11 -8.28 6.28
CA LEU A 904 37.09 -8.54 4.85
C LEU A 904 35.63 -8.44 4.37
N ILE A 905 35.45 -7.70 3.30
CA ILE A 905 34.16 -7.61 2.59
C ILE A 905 34.24 -8.53 1.38
N LEU A 906 33.29 -9.46 1.28
CA LEU A 906 33.25 -10.47 0.21
C LEU A 906 31.95 -10.35 -0.57
N GLU A 907 32.09 -10.42 -1.90
CA GLU A 907 31.01 -10.53 -2.88
C GLU A 907 31.12 -11.84 -3.63
N THR A 908 30.02 -12.56 -3.74
CA THR A 908 29.93 -13.80 -4.51
C THR A 908 29.34 -13.47 -5.89
N LYS A 909 30.13 -13.59 -6.96
CA LYS A 909 29.64 -13.50 -8.34
C LYS A 909 29.63 -14.87 -8.97
N GLY A 910 28.42 -15.32 -9.37
CA GLY A 910 28.20 -16.53 -10.14
C GLY A 910 28.46 -16.34 -11.64
#